data_e36a544842da2cf39c43683c13ea953b
#
_entry.id   e36a544842da2cf39c43683c13ea953b
#
_cell.length_a   1.000
_cell.length_b   1.000
_cell.length_c   1.000
_cell.angle_alpha   90.00
_cell.angle_beta   90.00
_cell.angle_gamma   90.00
#
_symmetry.space_group_name_H-M   'P 1'
#
loop_
_entity.id
_entity.type
_entity.pdbx_description
1 polymer ?
#
loop_
_entity_poly.entity_id
_entity_poly.type
_entity_poly.pdbx_seq_one_letter_code
_entity_poly.pdbx_strand_id
1 'polypeptide(L)'
;MDEEGLECGKPDFVLLDQVTMEDFMENLKLRFEKGLIYTYIGEVLVSVNPYQELPLYGPEAIAKYQGRELYERPPHLYAVANATYRAMKRRSRDTCIVISGESGAGKTEASKHIMQYIAAVTNPSQRAEVDRVKDVLLKSTCVLEAFGNARTNRNHNSSRFGKYMDINFDFKGDPVGGHIHSYLLEKSRVLKQHVGERNFHAFYQVLRGCEDAELQKLHLLSLGGLRGSAWPWGAEPLILQALESDEKSHYLAVMEAMRVIGFSAEEVGSVHRILAAILHLGNIEFVETEEAGLEQATPRELVLRCLLSRTVASGGRELIEKGHTAAEASYARDACAKAVYQRLFEWVVNRINGVMEPRGRDPRRDGKDTVIGVLDIYGFEVFPVNSFEQFCINYCNEKLQQLFIQLILKQEQEEYEREGIAWQSVSAGLGLTGGGARLCPTDKTMEFGRDFRIKHYAGDVTYSVEGFIDKNRDHLFQDFKRLMYNSSDPTLRAMWPDGQQDITEVTKRPLTAGTLFKNSMVALVENLACKEPFYVRCIKPNEDKVAARLDEDHCRHQVAYLGLLENVRVRRAGFASRQPYPRFLLRYKMTCEYTWPNHLLGSDRAAVSALLEQHGLQGDVAFGHTKLFIRSPQTLVTLEQSRARLIPIIVLLLQKAWRGTLARRSCRQLRAVYTIMRWFRRHKVRAHLAELQRRGPGRRAPFQDTCQALFCRWRARQLVKNIPPSDMAQIKAKVXXXXXLWQGWGCRRAWVRDYLSSATDNPTASGLFAERLKALREKDNFGAVLFSSHVRKVSLFPYIIHHSANPSICHILSALQTTPRSPPTRSVLALSCTVTGGVTGSVTCLGPFVCWVGQIQACMPHTNRGAGFAEGDCGPEGLLPQSPALLLSSLRPRVDVCTRAGFPQSLGWPWE
;
A
#
# COMPACT_ATOMS: atom_id res chain seq x y z
N MET A 1 17.33 25.74 -8.61
CA MET A 1 16.17 25.86 -7.70
C MET A 1 15.37 27.03 -8.20
N ASP A 2 14.18 26.74 -8.61
CA ASP A 2 13.29 27.72 -9.18
C ASP A 2 12.84 28.69 -8.05
N GLU A 3 12.50 29.90 -8.39
CA GLU A 3 12.01 30.94 -7.48
C GLU A 3 10.89 30.43 -6.53
N GLU A 4 10.17 29.40 -6.93
CA GLU A 4 9.17 28.67 -6.11
C GLU A 4 9.73 28.11 -4.80
N GLY A 5 11.03 27.83 -4.71
CA GLY A 5 11.67 27.26 -3.53
C GLY A 5 11.78 28.21 -2.34
N LEU A 6 11.84 29.49 -2.60
CA LEU A 6 11.92 30.52 -1.55
C LEU A 6 10.52 30.85 -0.98
N GLU A 7 9.48 30.77 -1.82
CA GLU A 7 8.10 31.08 -1.42
C GLU A 7 7.41 29.96 -0.60
N CYS A 8 7.93 28.70 -0.67
CA CYS A 8 7.26 27.54 -0.06
C CYS A 8 7.99 26.97 1.15
N GLY A 9 9.09 27.58 1.58
CA GLY A 9 9.91 27.09 2.69
C GLY A 9 10.77 25.90 2.34
N LYS A 10 11.74 25.59 3.19
CA LYS A 10 12.74 24.52 2.99
C LYS A 10 12.08 23.15 3.20
N PRO A 11 12.26 22.18 2.30
CA PRO A 11 11.68 20.84 2.44
C PRO A 11 12.39 19.97 3.48
N ASP A 12 13.55 20.39 3.95
CA ASP A 12 14.31 19.71 5.02
C ASP A 12 14.85 20.77 5.98
N PHE A 13 14.58 20.61 7.26
CA PHE A 13 15.05 21.55 8.30
C PHE A 13 16.58 21.64 8.38
N VAL A 14 17.29 20.62 7.91
CA VAL A 14 18.77 20.66 7.83
C VAL A 14 19.24 21.77 6.88
N LEU A 15 18.38 22.19 5.94
CA LEU A 15 18.66 23.25 4.95
C LEU A 15 18.36 24.67 5.44
N LEU A 16 17.89 24.83 6.68
CA LEU A 16 17.65 26.16 7.26
C LEU A 16 18.96 26.95 7.32
N ASP A 17 18.89 28.25 7.14
CA ASP A 17 20.09 29.09 7.17
C ASP A 17 20.69 29.14 8.58
N GLN A 18 19.85 29.33 9.59
CA GLN A 18 20.22 29.21 11.02
C GLN A 18 19.39 28.12 11.69
N VAL A 19 19.93 27.50 12.73
CA VAL A 19 19.21 26.46 13.50
C VAL A 19 18.76 27.05 14.83
N THR A 20 17.80 27.96 14.72
CA THR A 20 17.12 28.59 15.86
C THR A 20 15.70 28.03 15.95
N MET A 21 15.07 28.23 17.09
CA MET A 21 13.66 27.83 17.27
C MET A 21 12.76 28.69 16.38
N GLU A 22 13.13 29.93 16.19
CA GLU A 22 12.40 30.93 15.39
C GLU A 22 12.38 30.51 13.91
N ASP A 23 13.55 30.24 13.32
CA ASP A 23 13.65 29.80 11.91
C ASP A 23 12.93 28.46 11.70
N PHE A 24 13.02 27.54 12.67
CA PHE A 24 12.32 26.26 12.63
C PHE A 24 10.81 26.49 12.55
N MET A 25 10.28 27.33 13.46
CA MET A 25 8.84 27.59 13.54
C MET A 25 8.33 28.36 12.32
N GLU A 26 9.10 29.34 11.85
CA GLU A 26 8.78 30.11 10.63
C GLU A 26 8.65 29.17 9.40
N ASN A 27 9.65 28.31 9.21
CA ASN A 27 9.62 27.34 8.11
C ASN A 27 8.46 26.35 8.24
N LEU A 28 8.18 25.88 9.45
CA LEU A 28 7.06 24.96 9.72
C LEU A 28 5.72 25.62 9.38
N LYS A 29 5.52 26.86 9.83
CA LYS A 29 4.31 27.66 9.62
C LYS A 29 4.11 27.95 8.12
N LEU A 30 5.14 28.49 7.46
CA LEU A 30 5.10 28.79 6.02
C LEU A 30 4.70 27.59 5.18
N ARG A 31 5.29 26.43 5.45
CA ARG A 31 4.97 25.19 4.75
C ARG A 31 3.53 24.73 5.05
N PHE A 32 3.14 24.80 6.32
CA PHE A 32 1.78 24.38 6.73
C PHE A 32 0.70 25.23 6.07
N GLU A 33 0.88 26.56 6.01
CA GLU A 33 -0.03 27.50 5.34
C GLU A 33 -0.19 27.22 3.84
N LYS A 34 0.85 26.68 3.20
CA LYS A 34 0.83 26.27 1.78
C LYS A 34 0.30 24.83 1.60
N GLY A 35 -0.19 24.18 2.66
CA GLY A 35 -0.67 22.80 2.61
C GLY A 35 0.44 21.75 2.52
N LEU A 36 1.70 22.15 2.72
CA LEU A 36 2.85 21.26 2.69
C LEU A 36 3.11 20.69 4.08
N ILE A 37 2.27 19.75 4.50
CA ILE A 37 2.22 19.22 5.88
C ILE A 37 3.43 18.34 6.25
N TYR A 38 4.29 17.99 5.30
CA TYR A 38 5.44 17.11 5.50
C TYR A 38 6.75 17.86 5.31
N THR A 39 7.70 17.71 6.26
CA THR A 39 9.04 18.29 6.17
C THR A 39 10.03 17.28 6.75
N TYR A 40 11.22 17.15 6.15
CA TYR A 40 12.26 16.25 6.66
C TYR A 40 13.13 16.89 7.73
N ILE A 41 13.73 16.04 8.58
CA ILE A 41 14.99 16.30 9.32
C ILE A 41 15.92 15.13 8.91
N GLY A 42 16.56 15.25 7.75
CA GLY A 42 17.32 14.16 7.16
C GLY A 42 16.40 12.96 6.84
N GLU A 43 16.54 11.86 7.58
CA GLU A 43 15.74 10.65 7.36
C GLU A 43 14.44 10.60 8.20
N VAL A 44 14.27 11.55 9.13
CA VAL A 44 13.07 11.65 9.97
C VAL A 44 12.03 12.52 9.26
N LEU A 45 10.79 12.05 9.22
CA LEU A 45 9.68 12.82 8.65
C LEU A 45 8.90 13.52 9.76
N VAL A 46 8.78 14.83 9.68
CA VAL A 46 7.88 15.64 10.51
C VAL A 46 6.57 15.79 9.75
N SER A 47 5.45 15.53 10.41
CA SER A 47 4.09 15.59 9.86
C SER A 47 3.24 16.50 10.74
N VAL A 48 2.64 17.53 10.18
CA VAL A 48 1.69 18.40 10.92
C VAL A 48 0.27 18.02 10.51
N ASN A 49 -0.60 17.75 11.47
CA ASN A 49 -1.99 17.34 11.20
C ASN A 49 -2.81 18.54 10.68
N PRO A 50 -3.32 18.51 9.44
CA PRO A 50 -4.07 19.67 8.91
C PRO A 50 -5.51 19.77 9.38
N TYR A 51 -6.04 18.77 10.09
CA TYR A 51 -7.46 18.63 10.49
C TYR A 51 -8.43 18.80 9.31
N GLN A 52 -7.97 18.45 8.09
CA GLN A 52 -8.79 18.46 6.87
C GLN A 52 -8.24 17.44 5.89
N GLU A 53 -9.06 16.99 4.97
CA GLU A 53 -8.62 16.09 3.90
C GLU A 53 -7.85 16.89 2.85
N LEU A 54 -6.67 16.39 2.49
CA LEU A 54 -5.84 16.97 1.44
C LEU A 54 -5.67 15.93 0.31
N PRO A 55 -5.60 16.36 -0.95
CA PRO A 55 -5.45 15.42 -2.09
C PRO A 55 -4.02 14.90 -2.23
N LEU A 56 -3.46 14.39 -1.11
CA LEU A 56 -2.08 13.91 -1.04
C LEU A 56 -1.98 12.39 -1.24
N TYR A 57 -3.10 11.67 -1.11
CA TYR A 57 -3.12 10.21 -1.02
C TYR A 57 -4.01 9.61 -2.11
N GLY A 58 -3.46 8.90 -3.02
CA GLY A 58 -4.23 8.28 -4.08
C GLY A 58 -3.31 7.44 -4.97
N PRO A 59 -3.86 6.72 -5.95
CA PRO A 59 -3.05 5.89 -6.84
C PRO A 59 -1.94 6.66 -7.57
N GLU A 60 -2.20 7.91 -7.93
CA GLU A 60 -1.21 8.77 -8.61
C GLU A 60 -0.04 9.10 -7.68
N ALA A 61 -0.35 9.43 -6.41
CA ALA A 61 0.68 9.69 -5.40
C ALA A 61 1.51 8.42 -5.14
N ILE A 62 0.86 7.24 -5.04
CA ILE A 62 1.56 5.96 -4.89
C ILE A 62 2.55 5.77 -6.05
N ALA A 63 2.10 5.94 -7.30
CA ALA A 63 2.95 5.81 -8.49
C ALA A 63 4.11 6.82 -8.50
N LYS A 64 3.87 8.04 -7.99
CA LYS A 64 4.88 9.11 -7.91
C LYS A 64 6.06 8.73 -7.01
N TYR A 65 5.79 8.00 -5.91
CA TYR A 65 6.81 7.64 -4.91
C TYR A 65 7.37 6.22 -5.09
N GLN A 66 6.68 5.36 -5.82
CA GLN A 66 7.08 3.96 -6.01
C GLN A 66 8.45 3.86 -6.69
N GLY A 67 9.37 3.14 -6.05
CA GLY A 67 10.72 2.88 -6.58
C GLY A 67 11.70 4.07 -6.48
N ARG A 68 11.28 5.18 -5.85
CA ARG A 68 12.12 6.38 -5.72
C ARG A 68 12.93 6.36 -4.43
N GLU A 69 14.03 7.10 -4.40
CA GLU A 69 14.77 7.34 -3.15
C GLU A 69 14.09 8.49 -2.38
N LEU A 70 14.37 8.58 -1.08
CA LEU A 70 13.72 9.51 -0.17
C LEU A 70 13.75 10.97 -0.66
N TYR A 71 14.87 11.38 -1.20
CA TYR A 71 15.15 12.76 -1.62
C TYR A 71 14.86 13.07 -3.10
N GLU A 72 14.32 12.09 -3.85
CA GLU A 72 13.96 12.30 -5.27
C GLU A 72 12.66 13.09 -5.44
N ARG A 73 11.83 13.09 -4.40
CA ARG A 73 10.50 13.70 -4.42
C ARG A 73 10.30 14.51 -3.13
N PRO A 74 9.33 15.43 -3.11
CA PRO A 74 9.02 16.19 -1.89
C PRO A 74 8.74 15.29 -0.70
N PRO A 75 8.93 15.80 0.55
CA PRO A 75 8.64 15.02 1.76
C PRO A 75 7.22 14.46 1.77
N HIS A 76 7.08 13.17 2.13
CA HIS A 76 5.78 12.49 2.15
C HIS A 76 5.87 11.17 2.92
N LEU A 77 4.77 10.76 3.55
CA LEU A 77 4.65 9.44 4.19
C LEU A 77 5.00 8.29 3.24
N TYR A 78 4.56 8.38 1.98
CA TYR A 78 4.82 7.34 0.97
C TYR A 78 6.31 7.21 0.65
N ALA A 79 7.08 8.28 0.77
CA ALA A 79 8.53 8.22 0.59
C ALA A 79 9.18 7.39 1.69
N VAL A 80 8.75 7.58 2.96
CA VAL A 80 9.23 6.81 4.12
C VAL A 80 8.82 5.34 3.98
N ALA A 81 7.54 5.08 3.66
CA ALA A 81 7.04 3.71 3.46
C ALA A 81 7.80 2.98 2.34
N ASN A 82 8.07 3.68 1.23
CA ASN A 82 8.85 3.14 0.11
C ASN A 82 10.31 2.86 0.51
N ALA A 83 10.92 3.79 1.26
CA ALA A 83 12.30 3.63 1.75
C ALA A 83 12.41 2.40 2.65
N THR A 84 11.46 2.24 3.58
CA THR A 84 11.35 1.09 4.48
C THR A 84 11.22 -0.23 3.70
N TYR A 85 10.26 -0.28 2.77
CA TYR A 85 10.01 -1.47 1.92
C TYR A 85 11.25 -1.83 1.09
N ARG A 86 11.92 -0.84 0.51
CA ARG A 86 13.12 -1.06 -0.31
C ARG A 86 14.33 -1.47 0.56
N ALA A 87 14.46 -0.91 1.77
CA ALA A 87 15.51 -1.30 2.71
C ALA A 87 15.34 -2.77 3.10
N MET A 88 14.12 -3.17 3.50
CA MET A 88 13.76 -4.55 3.82
C MET A 88 14.08 -5.50 2.66
N LYS A 89 13.58 -5.18 1.46
CA LYS A 89 13.71 -6.03 0.27
C LYS A 89 15.15 -6.16 -0.24
N ARG A 90 15.96 -5.07 -0.17
CA ARG A 90 17.33 -5.06 -0.70
C ARG A 90 18.36 -5.65 0.26
N ARG A 91 18.14 -5.45 1.57
CA ARG A 91 19.10 -5.87 2.59
C ARG A 91 18.72 -7.19 3.25
N SER A 92 17.53 -7.70 2.96
CA SER A 92 16.90 -8.86 3.62
C SER A 92 17.00 -8.73 5.15
N ARG A 93 16.70 -7.52 5.64
CA ARG A 93 16.77 -7.14 7.05
C ARG A 93 15.44 -6.56 7.49
N ASP A 94 15.03 -6.93 8.68
CA ASP A 94 13.79 -6.44 9.30
C ASP A 94 13.89 -4.93 9.53
N THR A 95 12.79 -4.24 9.26
CA THR A 95 12.67 -2.79 9.37
C THR A 95 11.47 -2.43 10.22
N CYS A 96 11.43 -1.22 10.77
CA CYS A 96 10.24 -0.74 11.47
C CYS A 96 10.02 0.76 11.25
N ILE A 97 8.75 1.17 11.27
CA ILE A 97 8.35 2.58 11.23
C ILE A 97 7.75 2.94 12.60
N VAL A 98 8.39 3.87 13.28
CA VAL A 98 7.98 4.34 14.61
C VAL A 98 7.29 5.70 14.44
N ILE A 99 5.98 5.73 14.75
CA ILE A 99 5.16 6.94 14.62
C ILE A 99 4.90 7.48 16.02
N SER A 100 5.26 8.74 16.27
CA SER A 100 5.13 9.37 17.59
C SER A 100 4.58 10.79 17.48
N GLY A 101 4.04 11.31 18.57
CA GLY A 101 3.41 12.63 18.68
C GLY A 101 2.27 12.61 19.69
N GLU A 102 1.69 13.76 19.98
CA GLU A 102 0.58 13.89 20.94
C GLU A 102 -0.70 13.19 20.49
N SER A 103 -1.64 13.04 21.41
CA SER A 103 -3.00 12.58 21.09
C SER A 103 -3.66 13.58 20.14
N GLY A 104 -4.17 13.11 18.98
CA GLY A 104 -4.75 13.97 17.95
C GLY A 104 -3.75 14.54 16.93
N ALA A 105 -2.47 14.17 16.99
CA ALA A 105 -1.46 14.62 16.03
C ALA A 105 -1.48 13.86 14.68
N GLY A 106 -2.41 12.92 14.48
CA GLY A 106 -2.55 12.19 13.20
C GLY A 106 -1.76 10.90 13.10
N LYS A 107 -1.25 10.33 14.21
CA LYS A 107 -0.45 9.07 14.20
C LYS A 107 -1.18 7.91 13.53
N THR A 108 -2.42 7.66 13.91
CA THR A 108 -3.21 6.54 13.39
C THR A 108 -3.51 6.72 11.90
N GLU A 109 -3.79 7.96 11.47
CA GLU A 109 -3.99 8.26 10.04
C GLU A 109 -2.69 8.02 9.25
N ALA A 110 -1.55 8.46 9.80
CA ALA A 110 -0.24 8.17 9.19
C ALA A 110 0.00 6.65 9.06
N SER A 111 -0.33 5.90 10.11
CA SER A 111 -0.26 4.42 10.10
C SER A 111 -1.14 3.82 9.00
N LYS A 112 -2.39 4.28 8.86
CA LYS A 112 -3.33 3.83 7.82
C LYS A 112 -2.76 4.08 6.41
N HIS A 113 -2.25 5.30 6.16
CA HIS A 113 -1.68 5.65 4.84
C HIS A 113 -0.43 4.83 4.52
N ILE A 114 0.42 4.57 5.51
CA ILE A 114 1.61 3.70 5.35
C ILE A 114 1.16 2.29 4.94
N MET A 115 0.13 1.75 5.62
CA MET A 115 -0.41 0.43 5.32
C MET A 115 -1.01 0.37 3.91
N GLN A 116 -1.76 1.39 3.51
CA GLN A 116 -2.32 1.52 2.16
C GLN A 116 -1.20 1.51 1.10
N TYR A 117 -0.13 2.27 1.36
CA TYR A 117 1.03 2.32 0.45
C TYR A 117 1.69 0.95 0.31
N ILE A 118 1.99 0.28 1.43
CA ILE A 118 2.64 -1.03 1.44
C ILE A 118 1.77 -2.05 0.69
N ALA A 119 0.46 -2.06 0.95
CA ALA A 119 -0.47 -2.95 0.26
C ALA A 119 -0.50 -2.72 -1.27
N ALA A 120 -0.35 -1.46 -1.71
CA ALA A 120 -0.43 -1.08 -3.11
C ALA A 120 0.86 -1.34 -3.90
N VAL A 121 2.04 -1.19 -3.27
CA VAL A 121 3.33 -1.33 -4.00
C VAL A 121 3.81 -2.77 -4.10
N THR A 122 3.26 -3.66 -3.30
CA THR A 122 3.56 -5.09 -3.41
C THR A 122 2.96 -5.62 -4.71
N ASN A 123 3.65 -6.55 -5.36
CA ASN A 123 3.27 -7.05 -6.68
C ASN A 123 1.80 -7.47 -6.70
N PRO A 124 1.06 -7.14 -7.77
CA PRO A 124 -0.26 -7.73 -7.99
C PRO A 124 -0.07 -9.19 -8.40
N SER A 125 0.42 -10.01 -7.47
CA SER A 125 0.46 -11.44 -7.69
C SER A 125 -0.99 -11.92 -7.70
N GLN A 126 -1.33 -12.69 -8.70
CA GLN A 126 -2.66 -13.30 -8.85
C GLN A 126 -2.89 -14.39 -7.78
N ARG A 127 -2.36 -14.19 -6.58
CA ARG A 127 -2.51 -15.12 -5.46
C ARG A 127 -3.58 -14.58 -4.52
N ALA A 128 -4.70 -15.24 -4.44
CA ALA A 128 -5.82 -14.89 -3.55
C ALA A 128 -5.40 -14.71 -2.09
N GLU A 129 -4.37 -15.44 -1.66
CA GLU A 129 -3.83 -15.34 -0.29
C GLU A 129 -3.19 -13.98 0.00
N VAL A 130 -2.45 -13.42 -0.97
CA VAL A 130 -1.80 -12.10 -0.81
C VAL A 130 -2.86 -11.01 -0.72
N ASP A 131 -3.88 -11.08 -1.58
CA ASP A 131 -4.99 -10.12 -1.58
C ASP A 131 -5.78 -10.20 -0.27
N ARG A 132 -6.03 -11.43 0.22
CA ARG A 132 -6.67 -11.65 1.52
C ARG A 132 -5.89 -10.98 2.67
N VAL A 133 -4.57 -11.18 2.73
CA VAL A 133 -3.72 -10.56 3.76
C VAL A 133 -3.82 -9.02 3.70
N LYS A 134 -3.78 -8.45 2.49
CA LYS A 134 -3.90 -6.99 2.29
C LYS A 134 -5.26 -6.47 2.80
N ASP A 135 -6.34 -7.17 2.46
CA ASP A 135 -7.70 -6.79 2.88
C ASP A 135 -7.84 -6.85 4.39
N VAL A 136 -7.36 -7.93 5.02
CA VAL A 136 -7.41 -8.08 6.48
C VAL A 136 -6.59 -6.99 7.18
N LEU A 137 -5.38 -6.67 6.67
CA LEU A 137 -4.54 -5.60 7.22
C LEU A 137 -5.26 -4.25 7.21
N LEU A 138 -5.92 -3.90 6.11
CA LEU A 138 -6.62 -2.63 5.97
C LEU A 138 -7.91 -2.58 6.80
N LYS A 139 -8.67 -3.69 6.82
CA LYS A 139 -9.96 -3.75 7.53
C LYS A 139 -9.79 -3.94 9.05
N SER A 140 -8.69 -4.56 9.50
CA SER A 140 -8.42 -4.77 10.93
C SER A 140 -8.43 -3.45 11.74
N THR A 141 -7.94 -2.36 11.14
CA THR A 141 -7.88 -1.06 11.81
C THR A 141 -9.29 -0.56 12.19
N CYS A 142 -10.28 -0.74 11.31
CA CYS A 142 -11.67 -0.35 11.55
C CYS A 142 -12.25 -1.10 12.77
N VAL A 143 -12.03 -2.42 12.84
CA VAL A 143 -12.50 -3.25 13.97
C VAL A 143 -11.78 -2.84 15.26
N LEU A 144 -10.45 -2.72 15.21
CA LEU A 144 -9.67 -2.36 16.41
C LEU A 144 -10.02 -0.96 16.94
N GLU A 145 -10.35 -0.01 16.06
CA GLU A 145 -10.80 1.33 16.49
C GLU A 145 -12.17 1.28 17.20
N ALA A 146 -13.09 0.44 16.74
CA ALA A 146 -14.39 0.28 17.40
C ALA A 146 -14.23 -0.15 18.87
N PHE A 147 -13.32 -1.11 19.14
CA PHE A 147 -13.14 -1.68 20.48
C PHE A 147 -12.04 -1.02 21.31
N GLY A 148 -11.13 -0.30 20.70
CA GLY A 148 -9.97 0.25 21.40
C GLY A 148 -9.86 1.77 21.39
N ASN A 149 -10.74 2.48 20.63
CA ASN A 149 -10.73 3.94 20.58
C ASN A 149 -11.98 4.50 21.26
N ALA A 150 -11.85 5.73 21.72
CA ALA A 150 -12.92 6.47 22.37
C ALA A 150 -12.77 7.97 22.08
N ARG A 151 -13.88 8.69 22.21
CA ARG A 151 -13.87 10.16 22.20
C ARG A 151 -13.31 10.66 23.53
N THR A 152 -12.28 11.51 23.43
CA THR A 152 -11.71 12.23 24.58
C THR A 152 -11.87 13.74 24.34
N ASN A 153 -11.65 14.53 25.37
CA ASN A 153 -11.65 15.99 25.27
C ASN A 153 -10.60 16.49 24.26
N ARG A 154 -9.49 15.75 24.09
CA ARG A 154 -8.38 16.10 23.18
C ARG A 154 -8.54 15.56 21.76
N ASN A 155 -9.32 14.47 21.57
CA ASN A 155 -9.43 13.82 20.26
C ASN A 155 -10.74 13.03 20.16
N HIS A 156 -11.50 13.23 19.06
CA HIS A 156 -12.78 12.53 18.85
C HIS A 156 -12.58 11.02 18.61
N ASN A 157 -11.41 10.59 18.15
CA ASN A 157 -11.10 9.17 17.89
C ASN A 157 -9.72 8.83 18.48
N SER A 158 -9.61 8.93 19.82
CA SER A 158 -8.36 8.69 20.55
C SER A 158 -8.16 7.20 20.77
N SER A 159 -7.02 6.67 20.32
CA SER A 159 -6.62 5.28 20.63
C SER A 159 -6.34 5.15 22.13
N ARG A 160 -7.08 4.25 22.78
CA ARG A 160 -6.89 3.95 24.21
C ARG A 160 -6.14 2.62 24.41
N PHE A 161 -5.40 2.19 23.38
CA PHE A 161 -4.45 1.08 23.39
C PHE A 161 -3.33 1.41 22.43
N GLY A 162 -2.16 0.83 22.65
CA GLY A 162 -1.06 0.87 21.70
C GLY A 162 -1.14 -0.33 20.79
N LYS A 163 -0.77 -0.17 19.51
CA LYS A 163 -0.63 -1.31 18.59
C LYS A 163 0.72 -1.28 17.90
N TYR A 164 1.27 -2.46 17.74
CA TYR A 164 2.44 -2.70 16.92
C TYR A 164 2.10 -3.82 15.96
N MET A 165 2.27 -3.58 14.67
CA MET A 165 1.90 -4.52 13.63
C MET A 165 3.14 -4.96 12.87
N ASP A 166 3.42 -6.26 12.88
CA ASP A 166 4.42 -6.89 12.03
C ASP A 166 3.74 -7.39 10.75
N ILE A 167 4.32 -7.05 9.59
CA ILE A 167 3.90 -7.56 8.28
C ILE A 167 5.06 -8.42 7.76
N ASN A 168 4.76 -9.67 7.48
CA ASN A 168 5.73 -10.66 7.01
C ASN A 168 5.76 -10.68 5.48
N PHE A 169 6.95 -10.67 4.90
CA PHE A 169 7.18 -10.66 3.45
C PHE A 169 8.05 -11.84 3.04
N ASP A 170 7.70 -12.43 1.91
CA ASP A 170 8.53 -13.46 1.29
C ASP A 170 9.75 -12.81 0.57
N PHE A 171 10.64 -13.64 0.04
CA PHE A 171 11.85 -13.20 -0.65
C PHE A 171 11.57 -12.34 -1.91
N LYS A 172 10.34 -12.40 -2.45
CA LYS A 172 9.92 -11.55 -3.58
C LYS A 172 9.45 -10.17 -3.12
N GLY A 173 9.15 -10.02 -1.83
CA GLY A 173 8.59 -8.82 -1.24
C GLY A 173 7.07 -8.80 -1.28
N ASP A 174 6.42 -9.96 -1.39
CA ASP A 174 4.97 -10.06 -1.30
C ASP A 174 4.56 -10.34 0.15
N PRO A 175 3.50 -9.67 0.68
CA PRO A 175 3.07 -9.91 2.06
C PRO A 175 2.43 -11.29 2.17
N VAL A 176 2.90 -12.07 3.11
CA VAL A 176 2.47 -13.46 3.30
C VAL A 176 1.73 -13.66 4.62
N GLY A 177 1.76 -12.66 5.49
CA GLY A 177 1.06 -12.70 6.76
C GLY A 177 1.35 -11.47 7.58
N GLY A 178 0.88 -11.48 8.83
CA GLY A 178 1.14 -10.41 9.77
C GLY A 178 0.68 -10.76 11.17
N HIS A 179 1.09 -9.94 12.14
CA HIS A 179 0.71 -10.13 13.54
C HIS A 179 0.54 -8.77 14.21
N ILE A 180 -0.56 -8.59 14.92
CA ILE A 180 -0.88 -7.38 15.69
C ILE A 180 -0.63 -7.66 17.16
N HIS A 181 0.25 -6.87 17.77
CA HIS A 181 0.47 -6.85 19.21
C HIS A 181 -0.26 -5.63 19.78
N SER A 182 -1.11 -5.87 20.79
CA SER A 182 -1.81 -4.80 21.50
C SER A 182 -1.18 -4.56 22.87
N TYR A 183 -1.13 -3.32 23.31
CA TYR A 183 -0.51 -2.91 24.56
C TYR A 183 -1.48 -2.03 25.36
N LEU A 184 -1.62 -2.32 26.63
CA LEU A 184 -2.33 -1.54 27.67
C LEU A 184 -3.65 -0.94 27.17
N LEU A 185 -4.67 -1.75 27.06
CA LEU A 185 -6.02 -1.23 26.86
C LEU A 185 -6.45 -0.49 28.14
N GLU A 186 -6.94 0.75 28.00
CA GLU A 186 -7.46 1.58 29.09
C GLU A 186 -8.83 1.03 29.53
N LYS A 187 -8.85 -0.18 30.10
CA LYS A 187 -10.11 -0.87 30.45
C LYS A 187 -10.91 -0.20 31.55
N SER A 188 -10.28 0.65 32.38
CA SER A 188 -10.97 1.47 33.39
C SER A 188 -12.03 2.38 32.78
N ARG A 189 -11.88 2.76 31.50
CA ARG A 189 -12.84 3.56 30.75
C ARG A 189 -14.22 2.90 30.64
N VAL A 190 -14.28 1.56 30.72
CA VAL A 190 -15.55 0.82 30.70
C VAL A 190 -16.46 1.30 31.82
N LEU A 191 -15.86 1.61 33.00
CA LEU A 191 -16.58 1.95 34.25
C LEU A 191 -16.80 3.46 34.40
N LYS A 192 -15.76 4.24 34.12
CA LYS A 192 -15.78 5.69 34.38
C LYS A 192 -15.05 6.45 33.29
N GLN A 193 -15.67 7.50 32.82
CA GLN A 193 -15.09 8.42 31.84
C GLN A 193 -15.02 9.81 32.47
N HIS A 194 -14.08 10.64 32.04
CA HIS A 194 -14.01 12.04 32.44
C HIS A 194 -15.19 12.82 31.85
N VAL A 195 -15.55 13.90 32.47
CA VAL A 195 -16.63 14.78 31.97
C VAL A 195 -16.30 15.21 30.53
N GLY A 196 -17.26 15.03 29.61
CA GLY A 196 -17.09 15.33 28.17
C GLY A 196 -16.50 14.19 27.33
N GLU A 197 -16.04 13.11 27.98
CA GLU A 197 -15.48 11.94 27.28
C GLU A 197 -16.52 10.83 27.16
N ARG A 198 -16.28 9.88 26.23
CA ARG A 198 -17.17 8.75 25.98
C ARG A 198 -16.47 7.42 26.31
N ASN A 199 -17.24 6.39 26.47
CA ASN A 199 -16.78 4.99 26.52
C ASN A 199 -16.28 4.60 25.11
N PHE A 200 -15.82 3.36 24.94
CA PHE A 200 -15.37 2.81 23.64
C PHE A 200 -16.51 2.88 22.60
N HIS A 201 -16.13 3.14 21.36
CA HIS A 201 -17.08 3.31 20.24
C HIS A 201 -18.02 2.12 20.06
N ALA A 202 -17.52 0.89 20.28
CA ALA A 202 -18.29 -0.34 20.09
C ALA A 202 -19.64 -0.32 20.82
N PHE A 203 -19.70 0.22 22.05
CA PHE A 203 -20.95 0.31 22.82
C PHE A 203 -22.00 1.17 22.11
N TYR A 204 -21.60 2.37 21.64
CA TYR A 204 -22.51 3.30 20.95
C TYR A 204 -22.91 2.77 19.59
N GLN A 205 -21.97 2.14 18.88
CA GLN A 205 -22.22 1.55 17.56
C GLN A 205 -23.26 0.42 17.65
N VAL A 206 -23.15 -0.46 18.64
CA VAL A 206 -24.15 -1.52 18.86
C VAL A 206 -25.51 -0.93 19.20
N LEU A 207 -25.56 0.02 20.14
CA LEU A 207 -26.82 0.63 20.59
C LEU A 207 -27.53 1.41 19.50
N ARG A 208 -26.81 1.98 18.52
CA ARG A 208 -27.37 2.83 17.45
C ARG A 208 -27.43 2.12 16.10
N GLY A 209 -26.62 1.10 15.90
CA GLY A 209 -26.48 0.41 14.62
C GLY A 209 -27.26 -0.88 14.49
N CYS A 210 -27.46 -1.60 15.57
CA CYS A 210 -28.24 -2.85 15.57
C CYS A 210 -29.72 -2.58 15.30
N GLU A 211 -30.36 -3.54 14.69
CA GLU A 211 -31.82 -3.54 14.47
C GLU A 211 -32.54 -3.70 15.82
N ASP A 212 -33.74 -3.12 15.95
CA ASP A 212 -34.56 -3.17 17.15
C ASP A 212 -34.84 -4.63 17.61
N ALA A 213 -35.05 -5.54 16.67
CA ALA A 213 -35.24 -6.96 16.97
C ALA A 213 -34.03 -7.60 17.67
N GLU A 214 -32.83 -7.17 17.31
CA GLU A 214 -31.57 -7.65 17.94
C GLU A 214 -31.41 -7.00 19.33
N LEU A 215 -31.65 -5.69 19.44
CA LEU A 215 -31.61 -4.96 20.71
C LEU A 215 -32.63 -5.53 21.72
N GLN A 216 -33.80 -5.98 21.23
CA GLN A 216 -34.81 -6.63 22.03
C GLN A 216 -34.29 -7.97 22.62
N LYS A 217 -33.63 -8.79 21.80
CA LYS A 217 -33.01 -10.04 22.23
C LYS A 217 -31.92 -9.82 23.27
N LEU A 218 -31.23 -8.71 23.17
CA LEU A 218 -30.14 -8.30 24.08
C LEU A 218 -30.69 -7.59 25.33
N HIS A 219 -32.02 -7.41 25.44
CA HIS A 219 -32.72 -6.67 26.50
C HIS A 219 -32.23 -5.21 26.61
N LEU A 220 -31.78 -4.62 25.54
CA LEU A 220 -31.27 -3.24 25.48
C LEU A 220 -32.37 -2.21 25.08
N LEU A 221 -33.47 -2.69 24.46
CA LEU A 221 -34.62 -1.80 24.14
C LEU A 221 -35.35 -1.27 25.36
N SER A 222 -35.46 -2.09 26.44
CA SER A 222 -36.05 -1.63 27.70
C SER A 222 -35.18 -0.58 28.39
N LEU A 223 -33.87 -0.60 28.09
CA LEU A 223 -32.93 0.47 28.39
C LEU A 223 -33.14 1.68 27.47
N GLY A 224 -33.98 1.59 26.44
CA GLY A 224 -34.35 2.67 25.52
C GLY A 224 -35.38 3.64 26.10
N GLY A 225 -36.08 3.30 27.20
CA GLY A 225 -36.70 4.24 28.10
C GLY A 225 -35.65 5.16 28.73
N LEU A 226 -34.41 4.80 28.63
CA LEU A 226 -33.20 5.57 28.95
C LEU A 226 -32.86 6.68 27.94
N ARG A 227 -33.72 7.00 26.98
CA ARG A 227 -33.58 8.24 26.24
C ARG A 227 -33.59 9.47 27.14
N GLY A 228 -33.86 9.28 28.45
CA GLY A 228 -33.86 10.32 29.46
C GLY A 228 -33.20 10.00 30.80
N SER A 229 -32.66 8.82 31.03
CA SER A 229 -32.02 8.43 32.30
C SER A 229 -30.53 8.09 32.11
N ALA A 230 -29.79 8.15 33.18
CA ALA A 230 -28.33 8.03 33.21
C ALA A 230 -27.83 6.73 32.58
N TRP A 231 -26.86 6.84 31.71
CA TRP A 231 -26.06 5.74 31.18
C TRP A 231 -25.45 4.93 32.33
N PRO A 232 -25.44 3.62 32.29
CA PRO A 232 -24.70 2.85 33.30
C PRO A 232 -23.27 3.41 33.41
N TRP A 233 -22.82 3.59 34.63
CA TRP A 233 -21.54 4.23 34.94
C TRP A 233 -21.42 5.73 34.55
N GLY A 234 -22.51 6.49 34.53
CA GLY A 234 -22.51 7.94 34.66
C GLY A 234 -22.17 8.82 33.46
N ALA A 235 -22.40 8.36 32.25
CA ALA A 235 -22.17 9.20 31.07
C ALA A 235 -23.35 10.13 30.76
N GLU A 236 -23.07 11.36 30.32
CA GLU A 236 -24.06 12.40 30.09
C GLU A 236 -24.99 12.13 28.89
N PRO A 237 -26.31 12.35 29.05
CA PRO A 237 -27.29 12.13 27.97
C PRO A 237 -27.19 13.08 26.76
N LEU A 238 -26.62 14.26 26.94
CA LEU A 238 -26.54 15.30 25.90
C LEU A 238 -25.62 14.94 24.71
N ILE A 239 -24.63 14.10 24.97
CA ILE A 239 -23.66 13.69 23.93
C ILE A 239 -24.28 12.64 22.98
N LEU A 240 -25.31 11.93 23.44
CA LEU A 240 -26.00 10.90 22.64
C LEU A 240 -26.88 11.50 21.52
N GLN A 241 -27.40 12.70 21.70
CA GLN A 241 -28.28 13.34 20.70
C GLN A 241 -27.53 13.95 19.51
N ALA A 242 -26.31 14.40 19.71
CA ALA A 242 -25.61 15.22 18.71
C ALA A 242 -24.93 14.41 17.59
N LEU A 243 -24.88 13.06 17.66
CA LEU A 243 -24.09 12.22 16.75
C LEU A 243 -24.90 11.03 16.19
N GLU A 244 -26.21 11.18 16.02
CA GLU A 244 -27.11 10.06 15.66
C GLU A 244 -26.88 9.48 14.25
N SER A 245 -26.39 10.26 13.30
CA SER A 245 -26.23 9.80 11.92
C SER A 245 -24.97 8.98 11.67
N ASP A 246 -23.89 9.28 12.36
CA ASP A 246 -22.57 8.70 12.07
C ASP A 246 -22.36 7.30 12.67
N GLU A 247 -22.92 7.03 13.87
CA GLU A 247 -22.70 5.76 14.58
C GLU A 247 -23.25 4.55 13.81
N LYS A 248 -24.37 4.72 13.12
CA LYS A 248 -24.94 3.64 12.29
C LYS A 248 -24.04 3.33 11.10
N SER A 249 -23.51 4.34 10.43
CA SER A 249 -22.58 4.13 9.30
C SER A 249 -21.29 3.46 9.78
N HIS A 250 -20.77 3.90 10.92
CA HIS A 250 -19.58 3.27 11.53
C HIS A 250 -19.85 1.82 11.92
N TYR A 251 -21.01 1.52 12.50
CA TYR A 251 -21.42 0.15 12.83
C TYR A 251 -21.40 -0.74 11.58
N LEU A 252 -22.05 -0.27 10.50
CA LEU A 252 -22.10 -1.03 9.24
C LEU A 252 -20.70 -1.26 8.66
N ALA A 253 -19.82 -0.25 8.76
CA ALA A 253 -18.43 -0.38 8.32
C ALA A 253 -17.66 -1.41 9.15
N VAL A 254 -17.90 -1.46 10.47
CA VAL A 254 -17.29 -2.46 11.36
C VAL A 254 -17.82 -3.87 11.04
N MET A 255 -19.15 -4.00 10.84
CA MET A 255 -19.75 -5.30 10.47
C MET A 255 -19.19 -5.83 9.15
N GLU A 256 -19.08 -4.96 8.15
CA GLU A 256 -18.47 -5.32 6.87
C GLU A 256 -17.00 -5.69 7.04
N ALA A 257 -16.25 -4.95 7.87
CA ALA A 257 -14.85 -5.26 8.17
C ALA A 257 -14.73 -6.63 8.84
N MET A 258 -15.57 -6.94 9.84
CA MET A 258 -15.60 -8.25 10.51
C MET A 258 -15.94 -9.37 9.52
N ARG A 259 -16.90 -9.14 8.60
CA ARG A 259 -17.26 -10.11 7.56
C ARG A 259 -16.06 -10.37 6.62
N VAL A 260 -15.37 -9.33 6.16
CA VAL A 260 -14.20 -9.45 5.26
C VAL A 260 -13.06 -10.22 5.96
N ILE A 261 -12.85 -9.95 7.25
CA ILE A 261 -11.84 -10.65 8.07
C ILE A 261 -12.24 -12.13 8.26
N GLY A 262 -13.56 -12.43 8.25
CA GLY A 262 -14.05 -13.80 8.35
C GLY A 262 -14.61 -14.17 9.71
N PHE A 263 -15.12 -13.21 10.48
CA PHE A 263 -15.92 -13.51 11.68
C PHE A 263 -17.25 -14.14 11.25
N SER A 264 -17.66 -15.18 11.94
CA SER A 264 -18.97 -15.81 11.71
C SER A 264 -20.10 -14.97 12.32
N ALA A 265 -21.33 -15.17 11.86
CA ALA A 265 -22.50 -14.51 12.43
C ALA A 265 -22.69 -14.87 13.92
N GLU A 266 -22.33 -16.09 14.30
CA GLU A 266 -22.38 -16.53 15.70
C GLU A 266 -21.35 -15.79 16.55
N GLU A 267 -20.11 -15.63 16.05
CA GLU A 267 -19.04 -14.87 16.72
C GLU A 267 -19.46 -13.41 16.92
N VAL A 268 -20.05 -12.79 15.88
CA VAL A 268 -20.55 -11.40 15.96
C VAL A 268 -21.70 -11.30 16.99
N GLY A 269 -22.63 -12.27 16.97
CA GLY A 269 -23.70 -12.33 17.95
C GLY A 269 -23.18 -12.50 19.39
N SER A 270 -22.13 -13.31 19.60
CA SER A 270 -21.48 -13.45 20.91
C SER A 270 -20.86 -12.12 21.37
N VAL A 271 -20.19 -11.41 20.45
CA VAL A 271 -19.62 -10.07 20.74
C VAL A 271 -20.72 -9.12 21.23
N HIS A 272 -21.87 -9.08 20.53
CA HIS A 272 -23.00 -8.21 20.92
C HIS A 272 -23.53 -8.61 22.31
N ARG A 273 -23.72 -9.92 22.58
CA ARG A 273 -24.18 -10.42 23.89
C ARG A 273 -23.20 -10.04 25.01
N ILE A 274 -21.90 -10.13 24.76
CA ILE A 274 -20.86 -9.78 25.75
C ILE A 274 -20.89 -8.27 26.04
N LEU A 275 -21.00 -7.42 25.00
CA LEU A 275 -21.11 -5.96 25.19
C LEU A 275 -22.39 -5.62 25.97
N ALA A 276 -23.53 -6.25 25.64
CA ALA A 276 -24.79 -6.07 26.37
C ALA A 276 -24.67 -6.51 27.84
N ALA A 277 -24.01 -7.65 28.10
CA ALA A 277 -23.78 -8.14 29.46
C ALA A 277 -22.97 -7.14 30.30
N ILE A 278 -21.94 -6.52 29.69
CA ILE A 278 -21.14 -5.48 30.37
C ILE A 278 -22.03 -4.27 30.73
N LEU A 279 -22.92 -3.85 29.82
CA LEU A 279 -23.84 -2.75 30.07
C LEU A 279 -24.82 -3.10 31.22
N HIS A 280 -25.36 -4.32 31.21
CA HIS A 280 -26.26 -4.80 32.26
C HIS A 280 -25.56 -4.91 33.62
N LEU A 281 -24.28 -5.31 33.67
CA LEU A 281 -23.49 -5.31 34.91
C LEU A 281 -23.45 -3.89 35.53
N GLY A 282 -23.37 -2.85 34.71
CA GLY A 282 -23.34 -1.46 35.14
C GLY A 282 -24.64 -1.00 35.86
N ASN A 283 -25.74 -1.72 35.63
CA ASN A 283 -27.04 -1.39 36.21
C ASN A 283 -27.27 -2.09 37.56
N ILE A 284 -26.33 -2.94 38.01
CA ILE A 284 -26.48 -3.68 39.30
C ILE A 284 -26.03 -2.75 40.43
N GLU A 285 -26.93 -2.56 41.37
CA GLU A 285 -26.67 -1.82 42.64
C GLU A 285 -26.71 -2.81 43.80
N PHE A 286 -25.86 -2.62 44.78
CA PHE A 286 -25.79 -3.45 45.98
C PHE A 286 -26.26 -2.63 47.19
N VAL A 287 -27.20 -3.25 47.92
CA VAL A 287 -27.76 -2.68 49.15
C VAL A 287 -27.53 -3.70 50.27
N GLU A 288 -27.07 -3.26 51.40
CA GLU A 288 -26.89 -4.13 52.60
C GLU A 288 -28.26 -4.47 53.19
N THR A 289 -28.53 -5.79 53.29
CA THR A 289 -29.75 -6.32 53.92
C THR A 289 -29.36 -7.36 54.98
N GLU A 290 -30.20 -7.51 56.02
CA GLU A 290 -29.92 -8.37 57.15
C GLU A 290 -30.28 -9.86 56.91
N GLU A 291 -30.91 -10.23 55.79
CA GLU A 291 -31.39 -11.59 55.50
C GLU A 291 -30.49 -12.37 54.55
N ALA A 292 -30.07 -13.55 54.92
CA ALA A 292 -29.31 -14.50 54.12
C ALA A 292 -29.95 -15.87 54.07
N GLY A 293 -30.29 -16.36 52.92
CA GLY A 293 -30.73 -17.75 52.65
C GLY A 293 -30.50 -18.14 51.20
N LEU A 294 -29.82 -19.23 50.97
CA LEU A 294 -29.46 -19.78 49.64
C LEU A 294 -30.03 -21.16 49.40
N GLU A 295 -30.85 -21.32 48.37
CA GLU A 295 -31.29 -22.61 47.82
C GLU A 295 -30.69 -22.82 46.44
N GLN A 296 -30.86 -24.03 45.85
CA GLN A 296 -30.21 -24.57 44.64
C GLN A 296 -30.02 -23.56 43.50
N ALA A 297 -28.77 -23.50 43.02
CA ALA A 297 -28.26 -22.45 42.15
C ALA A 297 -28.66 -22.60 40.69
N THR A 298 -29.48 -21.68 40.19
CA THR A 298 -29.69 -21.43 38.77
C THR A 298 -28.49 -20.65 38.19
N PRO A 299 -28.28 -20.58 36.87
CA PRO A 299 -27.21 -19.76 36.29
C PRO A 299 -27.23 -18.31 36.77
N ARG A 300 -28.41 -17.72 37.02
CA ARG A 300 -28.58 -16.39 37.58
C ARG A 300 -27.99 -16.31 39.00
N GLU A 301 -28.25 -17.32 39.80
CA GLU A 301 -27.75 -17.43 41.18
C GLU A 301 -26.24 -17.60 41.23
N LEU A 302 -25.67 -18.31 40.26
CA LEU A 302 -24.20 -18.47 40.15
C LEU A 302 -23.50 -17.11 39.90
N VAL A 303 -24.08 -16.26 39.04
CA VAL A 303 -23.57 -14.91 38.82
C VAL A 303 -23.67 -14.08 40.10
N LEU A 304 -24.83 -14.11 40.73
CA LEU A 304 -25.08 -13.39 42.01
C LEU A 304 -24.10 -13.89 43.11
N ARG A 305 -23.91 -15.19 43.24
CA ARG A 305 -22.96 -15.78 44.20
C ARG A 305 -21.54 -15.24 43.98
N CYS A 306 -21.06 -15.21 42.74
CA CYS A 306 -19.71 -14.66 42.40
C CYS A 306 -19.61 -13.16 42.72
N LEU A 307 -20.69 -12.42 42.64
CA LEU A 307 -20.75 -11.00 43.00
C LEU A 307 -20.79 -10.78 44.51
N LEU A 308 -21.55 -11.61 45.23
CA LEU A 308 -21.84 -11.44 46.68
C LEU A 308 -20.84 -12.17 47.58
N SER A 309 -20.06 -13.13 47.03
CA SER A 309 -19.10 -13.90 47.82
C SER A 309 -17.90 -14.32 46.98
N ARG A 310 -16.85 -14.80 47.65
CA ARG A 310 -15.66 -15.36 46.99
C ARG A 310 -15.18 -16.60 47.73
N THR A 311 -14.64 -17.52 46.98
CA THR A 311 -14.00 -18.74 47.50
C THR A 311 -12.51 -18.45 47.79
N VAL A 312 -12.08 -18.78 48.99
CA VAL A 312 -10.70 -18.64 49.43
C VAL A 312 -10.19 -20.02 49.91
N ALA A 313 -9.03 -20.43 49.41
CA ALA A 313 -8.35 -21.63 49.86
C ALA A 313 -7.61 -21.33 51.16
N SER A 314 -7.92 -22.06 52.23
CA SER A 314 -7.26 -21.91 53.55
C SER A 314 -6.31 -23.07 53.78
N GLY A 315 -5.07 -22.82 54.11
CA GLY A 315 -4.03 -23.70 54.64
C GLY A 315 -4.00 -25.19 54.27
N GLY A 316 -4.49 -25.54 53.08
CA GLY A 316 -4.66 -26.91 52.64
C GLY A 316 -5.73 -26.96 51.54
N ARG A 317 -6.54 -27.99 51.55
CA ARG A 317 -7.61 -28.19 50.52
C ARG A 317 -8.98 -27.63 50.97
N GLU A 318 -9.05 -26.98 52.12
CA GLU A 318 -10.31 -26.41 52.60
C GLU A 318 -10.62 -25.15 51.82
N LEU A 319 -11.86 -25.09 51.30
CA LEU A 319 -12.44 -23.95 50.62
C LEU A 319 -13.44 -23.25 51.53
N ILE A 320 -13.15 -21.98 51.78
CA ILE A 320 -14.02 -21.13 52.63
C ILE A 320 -14.69 -20.11 51.75
N GLU A 321 -15.99 -20.01 51.80
CA GLU A 321 -16.74 -18.96 51.13
C GLU A 321 -16.82 -17.72 52.07
N LYS A 322 -16.30 -16.58 51.54
CA LYS A 322 -16.35 -15.32 52.29
C LYS A 322 -17.31 -14.37 51.58
N GLY A 323 -18.33 -13.89 52.30
CA GLY A 323 -19.26 -12.89 51.81
C GLY A 323 -18.58 -11.52 51.58
N HIS A 324 -19.08 -10.78 50.61
CA HIS A 324 -18.66 -9.45 50.28
C HIS A 324 -19.53 -8.41 50.99
N THR A 325 -18.97 -7.29 51.43
CA THR A 325 -19.71 -6.07 51.76
C THR A 325 -20.22 -5.45 50.43
N ALA A 326 -21.13 -4.50 50.50
CA ALA A 326 -21.66 -3.79 49.34
C ALA A 326 -20.52 -3.15 48.52
N ALA A 327 -19.52 -2.61 49.22
CA ALA A 327 -18.33 -2.00 48.58
C ALA A 327 -17.46 -3.07 47.86
N GLU A 328 -17.24 -4.26 48.51
CA GLU A 328 -16.48 -5.36 47.88
C GLU A 328 -17.26 -5.98 46.71
N ALA A 329 -18.60 -6.05 46.79
CA ALA A 329 -19.45 -6.57 45.72
C ALA A 329 -19.40 -5.59 44.49
N SER A 330 -19.47 -4.29 44.74
CA SER A 330 -19.30 -3.26 43.68
C SER A 330 -17.93 -3.38 43.03
N TYR A 331 -16.86 -3.55 43.83
CA TYR A 331 -15.50 -3.77 43.31
C TYR A 331 -15.43 -5.03 42.47
N ALA A 332 -16.04 -6.13 42.91
CA ALA A 332 -16.06 -7.43 42.20
C ALA A 332 -16.79 -7.30 40.86
N ARG A 333 -17.96 -6.62 40.85
CA ARG A 333 -18.71 -6.30 39.63
C ARG A 333 -17.84 -5.51 38.64
N ASP A 334 -17.20 -4.46 39.11
CA ASP A 334 -16.36 -3.57 38.28
C ASP A 334 -15.13 -4.30 37.75
N ALA A 335 -14.49 -5.15 38.57
CA ALA A 335 -13.36 -5.99 38.15
C ALA A 335 -13.79 -6.99 37.08
N CYS A 336 -14.98 -7.58 37.22
CA CYS A 336 -15.55 -8.49 36.22
C CYS A 336 -15.79 -7.76 34.90
N ALA A 337 -16.45 -6.63 34.89
CA ALA A 337 -16.74 -5.85 33.68
C ALA A 337 -15.45 -5.46 32.92
N LYS A 338 -14.44 -4.98 33.65
CA LYS A 338 -13.12 -4.64 33.09
C LYS A 338 -12.44 -5.86 32.46
N ALA A 339 -12.47 -7.00 33.18
CA ALA A 339 -11.79 -8.22 32.72
C ALA A 339 -12.48 -8.83 31.50
N VAL A 340 -13.82 -8.86 31.48
CA VAL A 340 -14.59 -9.35 30.32
C VAL A 340 -14.30 -8.49 29.09
N TYR A 341 -14.29 -7.15 29.22
CA TYR A 341 -13.98 -6.27 28.10
C TYR A 341 -12.55 -6.46 27.58
N GLN A 342 -11.58 -6.58 28.49
CA GLN A 342 -10.17 -6.84 28.11
C GLN A 342 -10.05 -8.15 27.34
N ARG A 343 -10.65 -9.23 27.86
CA ARG A 343 -10.61 -10.56 27.21
C ARG A 343 -11.32 -10.53 25.85
N LEU A 344 -12.43 -9.81 25.74
CA LEU A 344 -13.11 -9.60 24.46
C LEU A 344 -12.18 -8.91 23.45
N PHE A 345 -11.53 -7.84 23.86
CA PHE A 345 -10.59 -7.11 22.99
C PHE A 345 -9.42 -8.02 22.55
N GLU A 346 -8.83 -8.73 23.51
CA GLU A 346 -7.73 -9.68 23.22
C GLU A 346 -8.20 -10.79 22.27
N TRP A 347 -9.41 -11.32 22.46
CA TRP A 347 -9.99 -12.34 21.58
C TRP A 347 -10.17 -11.78 20.15
N VAL A 348 -10.67 -10.56 20.00
CA VAL A 348 -10.83 -9.90 18.69
C VAL A 348 -9.44 -9.77 18.00
N VAL A 349 -8.42 -9.32 18.73
CA VAL A 349 -7.04 -9.21 18.20
C VAL A 349 -6.53 -10.59 17.76
N ASN A 350 -6.69 -11.60 18.63
CA ASN A 350 -6.23 -12.97 18.34
C ASN A 350 -6.98 -13.60 17.15
N ARG A 351 -8.27 -13.30 17.01
CA ARG A 351 -9.08 -13.76 15.87
C ARG A 351 -8.55 -13.15 14.55
N ILE A 352 -8.24 -11.86 14.57
CA ILE A 352 -7.61 -11.16 13.42
C ILE A 352 -6.25 -11.79 13.11
N ASN A 353 -5.41 -12.02 14.13
CA ASN A 353 -4.07 -12.61 13.97
C ASN A 353 -4.17 -14.03 13.37
N GLY A 354 -5.09 -14.87 13.85
CA GLY A 354 -5.29 -16.21 13.33
C GLY A 354 -5.68 -16.26 11.85
N VAL A 355 -6.31 -15.19 11.35
CA VAL A 355 -6.61 -15.07 9.91
C VAL A 355 -5.39 -14.60 9.13
N MET A 356 -4.53 -13.79 9.74
CA MET A 356 -3.32 -13.24 9.10
C MET A 356 -2.14 -14.21 9.11
N GLU A 357 -2.18 -15.26 9.93
CA GLU A 357 -1.10 -16.25 10.00
C GLU A 357 -0.84 -16.90 8.62
N PRO A 358 0.44 -17.04 8.22
CA PRO A 358 0.77 -17.70 6.95
C PRO A 358 0.36 -19.18 6.97
N ARG A 359 -0.54 -19.57 6.09
CA ARG A 359 -1.03 -20.96 5.99
C ARG A 359 -0.10 -21.79 5.12
N GLY A 360 0.31 -22.94 5.62
CA GLY A 360 1.05 -23.97 4.88
C GLY A 360 2.49 -23.59 4.50
N ARG A 361 3.09 -22.60 5.15
CA ARG A 361 4.49 -22.23 4.94
C ARG A 361 5.39 -22.95 5.95
N ASP A 362 6.52 -23.44 5.44
CA ASP A 362 7.57 -24.07 6.24
C ASP A 362 8.84 -23.19 6.13
N PRO A 363 9.28 -22.55 7.23
CA PRO A 363 10.49 -21.71 7.18
C PRO A 363 11.75 -22.44 6.65
N ARG A 364 11.79 -23.75 6.77
CA ARG A 364 12.92 -24.55 6.27
C ARG A 364 12.91 -24.70 4.75
N ARG A 365 11.72 -24.67 4.12
CA ARG A 365 11.53 -24.81 2.67
C ARG A 365 11.44 -23.45 1.97
N ASP A 366 10.72 -22.52 2.59
CA ASP A 366 10.34 -21.24 1.99
C ASP A 366 11.31 -20.09 2.34
N GLY A 367 12.28 -20.36 3.25
CA GLY A 367 13.23 -19.38 3.72
C GLY A 367 12.64 -18.48 4.83
N LYS A 368 13.52 -17.72 5.48
CA LYS A 368 13.10 -16.79 6.54
C LYS A 368 12.37 -15.60 5.91
N ASP A 369 11.19 -15.30 6.45
CA ASP A 369 10.44 -14.10 6.09
C ASP A 369 11.14 -12.85 6.66
N THR A 370 11.06 -11.75 5.94
CA THR A 370 11.48 -10.44 6.43
C THR A 370 10.25 -9.67 6.92
N VAL A 371 10.47 -8.74 7.83
CA VAL A 371 9.38 -8.05 8.54
C VAL A 371 9.47 -6.53 8.35
N ILE A 372 8.30 -5.91 8.11
CA ILE A 372 8.13 -4.47 8.32
C ILE A 372 7.21 -4.30 9.52
N GLY A 373 7.75 -3.70 10.60
CA GLY A 373 6.95 -3.34 11.78
C GLY A 373 6.39 -1.93 11.66
N VAL A 374 5.16 -1.71 12.07
CA VAL A 374 4.56 -0.36 12.16
C VAL A 374 4.07 -0.16 13.58
N LEU A 375 4.65 0.81 14.29
CA LEU A 375 4.27 1.14 15.67
C LEU A 375 3.35 2.36 15.67
N ASP A 376 2.11 2.18 16.10
CA ASP A 376 1.12 3.22 16.33
C ASP A 376 0.70 3.12 17.81
N ILE A 377 1.33 3.92 18.64
CA ILE A 377 1.11 3.88 20.08
C ILE A 377 0.57 5.24 20.56
N TYR A 378 -0.12 5.23 21.71
CA TYR A 378 -0.65 6.45 22.30
C TYR A 378 0.48 7.49 22.50
N GLY A 379 0.13 8.77 22.33
CA GLY A 379 1.06 9.86 22.55
C GLY A 379 1.16 10.23 24.03
N PHE A 380 2.12 11.07 24.35
CA PHE A 380 2.28 11.64 25.69
C PHE A 380 0.99 12.37 26.07
N GLU A 381 0.53 12.19 27.31
CA GLU A 381 -0.73 12.78 27.79
C GLU A 381 -0.54 13.49 29.11
N VAL A 382 -1.10 14.70 29.20
CA VAL A 382 -1.21 15.49 30.42
C VAL A 382 -2.64 16.01 30.53
N PHE A 383 -3.31 15.67 31.61
CA PHE A 383 -4.65 16.14 31.95
C PHE A 383 -4.61 16.96 33.25
N PRO A 384 -5.69 17.70 33.58
CA PRO A 384 -5.75 18.35 34.90
C PRO A 384 -5.62 17.36 36.06
N VAL A 385 -6.15 16.13 35.91
CA VAL A 385 -5.94 15.03 36.87
C VAL A 385 -5.36 13.84 36.11
N ASN A 386 -4.16 13.42 36.46
CA ASN A 386 -3.48 12.28 35.86
C ASN A 386 -3.41 11.12 36.84
N SER A 387 -3.78 9.93 36.39
CA SER A 387 -3.84 8.75 37.23
C SER A 387 -2.92 7.64 36.68
N PHE A 388 -3.10 6.41 37.12
CA PHE A 388 -2.31 5.24 36.78
C PHE A 388 -2.17 5.04 35.25
N GLU A 389 -3.24 5.28 34.50
CA GLU A 389 -3.24 5.12 33.03
C GLU A 389 -2.25 6.08 32.37
N GLN A 390 -2.32 7.39 32.73
CA GLN A 390 -1.40 8.42 32.20
C GLN A 390 0.04 8.12 32.61
N PHE A 391 0.23 7.61 33.82
CA PHE A 391 1.57 7.20 34.30
C PHE A 391 2.16 6.11 33.39
N CYS A 392 1.38 5.08 33.06
CA CYS A 392 1.79 3.99 32.15
C CYS A 392 2.05 4.48 30.74
N ILE A 393 1.14 5.30 30.20
CA ILE A 393 1.24 5.90 28.86
C ILE A 393 2.54 6.74 28.75
N ASN A 394 2.79 7.58 29.75
CA ASN A 394 3.95 8.47 29.74
C ASN A 394 5.26 7.69 29.96
N TYR A 395 5.25 6.62 30.77
CA TYR A 395 6.39 5.68 30.87
C TYR A 395 6.75 5.08 29.51
N CYS A 396 5.75 4.65 28.77
CA CYS A 396 5.95 4.08 27.43
C CYS A 396 6.61 5.11 26.49
N ASN A 397 6.08 6.33 26.45
CA ASN A 397 6.62 7.42 25.62
C ASN A 397 8.05 7.76 26.02
N GLU A 398 8.34 7.75 27.32
CA GLU A 398 9.69 7.95 27.86
C GLU A 398 10.66 6.88 27.30
N LYS A 399 10.26 5.62 27.33
CA LYS A 399 11.07 4.50 26.79
C LYS A 399 11.31 4.60 25.28
N LEU A 400 10.30 5.01 24.53
CA LEU A 400 10.43 5.19 23.08
C LEU A 400 11.32 6.40 22.74
N GLN A 401 11.25 7.47 23.52
CA GLN A 401 12.15 8.62 23.34
C GLN A 401 13.60 8.25 23.65
N GLN A 402 13.82 7.47 24.72
CA GLN A 402 15.14 6.93 25.05
C GLN A 402 15.69 6.06 23.91
N LEU A 403 14.87 5.20 23.34
CA LEU A 403 15.25 4.37 22.19
C LEU A 403 15.62 5.24 20.98
N PHE A 404 14.84 6.27 20.69
CA PHE A 404 15.12 7.21 19.59
C PHE A 404 16.49 7.87 19.75
N ILE A 405 16.75 8.39 20.94
CA ILE A 405 18.04 9.03 21.25
C ILE A 405 19.19 8.02 21.07
N GLN A 406 19.00 6.82 21.62
CA GLN A 406 20.02 5.76 21.54
C GLN A 406 20.30 5.36 20.09
N LEU A 407 19.26 5.10 19.29
CA LEU A 407 19.43 4.61 17.91
C LEU A 407 19.92 5.71 16.95
N ILE A 408 19.50 6.96 17.16
CA ILE A 408 19.91 8.05 16.26
C ILE A 408 21.29 8.58 16.62
N LEU A 409 21.54 8.85 17.90
CA LEU A 409 22.79 9.51 18.29
C LEU A 409 23.94 8.52 18.52
N LYS A 410 23.71 7.50 19.34
CA LYS A 410 24.77 6.57 19.74
C LYS A 410 25.24 5.69 18.59
N GLN A 411 24.31 5.11 17.82
CA GLN A 411 24.67 4.27 16.66
C GLN A 411 25.36 5.09 15.57
N GLU A 412 24.96 6.35 15.40
CA GLU A 412 25.59 7.26 14.43
C GLU A 412 27.04 7.53 14.83
N GLN A 413 27.28 7.81 16.11
CA GLN A 413 28.62 8.02 16.64
C GLN A 413 29.50 6.77 16.46
N GLU A 414 28.99 5.59 16.84
CA GLU A 414 29.72 4.31 16.68
C GLU A 414 30.04 4.04 15.20
N GLU A 415 29.16 4.47 14.28
CA GLU A 415 29.40 4.31 12.85
C GLU A 415 30.54 5.22 12.37
N TYR A 416 30.57 6.47 12.85
CA TYR A 416 31.66 7.40 12.51
C TYR A 416 33.01 6.87 13.01
N GLU A 417 33.06 6.37 14.21
CA GLU A 417 34.27 5.76 14.77
C GLU A 417 34.74 4.56 13.94
N ARG A 418 33.84 3.67 13.59
CA ARG A 418 34.11 2.47 12.78
C ARG A 418 34.57 2.81 11.35
N GLU A 419 34.09 3.90 10.79
CA GLU A 419 34.47 4.35 9.44
C GLU A 419 35.66 5.31 9.43
N GLY A 420 36.23 5.63 10.60
CA GLY A 420 37.42 6.51 10.73
C GLY A 420 37.08 7.98 10.42
N ILE A 421 35.85 8.41 10.69
CA ILE A 421 35.41 9.80 10.48
C ILE A 421 35.67 10.58 11.78
N ALA A 422 36.42 11.67 11.70
CA ALA A 422 36.65 12.56 12.84
C ALA A 422 35.32 13.21 13.26
N TRP A 423 34.87 12.98 14.48
CA TRP A 423 33.61 13.43 15.02
C TRP A 423 33.78 14.06 16.40
N GLN A 424 33.32 15.27 16.61
CA GLN A 424 33.21 15.86 17.92
C GLN A 424 31.85 15.56 18.52
N SER A 425 31.83 14.84 19.61
CA SER A 425 30.57 14.48 20.28
C SER A 425 29.82 15.75 20.72
N VAL A 426 28.61 15.87 20.18
CA VAL A 426 27.72 16.98 20.48
C VAL A 426 26.91 16.74 21.77
N SER A 427 27.08 15.56 22.38
CA SER A 427 26.27 15.10 23.52
C SER A 427 26.40 15.96 24.79
N ALA A 428 27.51 16.66 24.98
CA ALA A 428 27.76 17.43 26.20
C ALA A 428 27.00 18.76 26.27
N GLY A 429 26.61 19.31 25.13
CA GLY A 429 25.94 20.62 25.05
C GLY A 429 24.43 20.62 24.86
N LEU A 430 23.84 19.43 24.55
CA LEU A 430 22.44 19.37 24.13
C LEU A 430 21.44 19.00 25.25
N GLY A 431 21.88 18.84 26.49
CA GLY A 431 21.00 18.42 27.59
C GLY A 431 20.37 17.04 27.38
N LEU A 432 20.79 16.33 26.32
CA LEU A 432 20.35 14.98 25.98
C LEU A 432 21.06 13.91 26.81
N THR A 433 21.76 14.33 27.89
CA THR A 433 22.28 13.38 28.87
C THR A 433 21.11 12.58 29.42
N GLY A 434 21.18 11.26 29.27
CA GLY A 434 20.08 10.31 29.55
C GLY A 434 19.61 10.29 31.01
N GLY A 435 19.21 11.43 31.49
CA GLY A 435 18.45 11.51 32.72
C GLY A 435 17.03 11.06 32.44
N GLY A 436 16.75 9.77 32.72
CA GLY A 436 15.40 9.28 32.68
C GLY A 436 14.51 10.12 33.60
N ALA A 437 13.21 9.93 33.47
CA ALA A 437 12.19 10.60 34.27
C ALA A 437 12.59 10.65 35.74
N ARG A 438 12.53 11.81 36.32
CA ARG A 438 12.99 12.06 37.71
C ARG A 438 11.83 12.50 38.58
N LEU A 439 11.76 11.94 39.78
CA LEU A 439 10.79 12.38 40.79
C LEU A 439 11.17 13.79 41.27
N CYS A 440 10.22 14.71 41.20
CA CYS A 440 10.40 16.08 41.66
C CYS A 440 10.19 16.15 43.18
N PRO A 441 10.91 17.08 43.90
CA PRO A 441 10.53 17.40 45.27
C PRO A 441 9.09 17.91 45.35
N THR A 442 8.45 17.63 46.47
CA THR A 442 7.10 18.16 46.74
C THR A 442 7.11 19.68 46.89
N ASP A 443 6.13 20.35 46.33
CA ASP A 443 5.93 21.78 46.42
C ASP A 443 4.49 22.14 46.85
N LYS A 444 4.21 23.43 46.99
CA LYS A 444 2.91 23.94 47.44
C LYS A 444 1.73 23.69 46.47
N THR A 445 2.05 23.27 45.21
CA THR A 445 1.03 23.01 44.22
C THR A 445 0.57 21.53 44.24
N MET A 446 1.22 20.69 45.04
CA MET A 446 0.91 19.27 45.22
C MET A 446 0.21 19.00 46.55
N GLU A 447 -0.87 18.17 46.49
CA GLU A 447 -1.58 17.76 47.71
C GLU A 447 -0.82 16.66 48.42
N PHE A 448 -0.41 16.95 49.66
CA PHE A 448 0.43 16.03 50.45
C PHE A 448 -0.25 14.69 50.66
N GLY A 449 0.47 13.61 50.42
CA GLY A 449 -0.05 12.24 50.56
C GLY A 449 -0.93 11.77 49.40
N ARG A 450 -1.31 12.67 48.48
CA ARG A 450 -2.13 12.33 47.30
C ARG A 450 -1.38 12.47 45.98
N ASP A 451 -0.50 13.46 45.86
CA ASP A 451 0.12 13.80 44.60
C ASP A 451 1.62 13.55 44.58
N PHE A 452 2.15 13.12 43.43
CA PHE A 452 3.58 13.11 43.17
C PHE A 452 3.84 13.65 41.76
N ARG A 453 4.99 14.28 41.53
CA ARG A 453 5.35 14.89 40.27
C ARG A 453 6.57 14.23 39.67
N ILE A 454 6.51 13.93 38.37
CA ILE A 454 7.64 13.41 37.63
C ILE A 454 8.00 14.40 36.53
N LYS A 455 9.28 14.71 36.45
CA LYS A 455 9.86 15.44 35.33
C LYS A 455 10.14 14.45 34.21
N HIS A 456 9.28 14.50 33.19
CA HIS A 456 9.42 13.70 31.96
C HIS A 456 10.19 14.49 30.89
N TYR A 457 10.54 13.82 29.80
CA TYR A 457 11.16 14.47 28.63
C TYR A 457 10.26 15.59 28.06
N ALA A 458 8.94 15.42 28.15
CA ALA A 458 7.93 16.35 27.60
C ALA A 458 7.46 17.40 28.60
N GLY A 459 8.02 17.41 29.83
CA GLY A 459 7.65 18.36 30.87
C GLY A 459 7.26 17.70 32.19
N ASP A 460 6.92 18.52 33.17
CA ASP A 460 6.55 18.07 34.51
C ASP A 460 5.09 17.64 34.53
N VAL A 461 4.80 16.44 35.07
CA VAL A 461 3.44 15.92 35.18
C VAL A 461 3.17 15.51 36.62
N THR A 462 2.07 16.06 37.19
CA THR A 462 1.60 15.70 38.52
C THR A 462 0.60 14.56 38.41
N TYR A 463 0.79 13.51 39.20
CA TYR A 463 -0.04 12.30 39.24
C TYR A 463 -0.72 12.19 40.61
N SER A 464 -2.02 11.89 40.61
CA SER A 464 -2.72 11.54 41.84
C SER A 464 -2.62 10.03 42.09
N VAL A 465 -2.21 9.64 43.30
CA VAL A 465 -2.10 8.23 43.69
C VAL A 465 -3.46 7.58 43.95
N GLU A 466 -4.52 8.34 43.92
CA GLU A 466 -5.88 7.85 44.20
C GLU A 466 -6.24 6.70 43.23
N GLY A 467 -6.61 5.56 43.80
CA GLY A 467 -6.95 4.37 43.05
C GLY A 467 -5.76 3.63 42.42
N PHE A 468 -4.50 4.09 42.55
CA PHE A 468 -3.33 3.46 41.95
C PHE A 468 -3.16 2.00 42.37
N ILE A 469 -3.35 1.70 43.64
CA ILE A 469 -3.17 0.34 44.18
C ILE A 469 -4.20 -0.60 43.56
N ASP A 470 -5.45 -0.19 43.48
CA ASP A 470 -6.55 -1.01 42.94
C ASP A 470 -6.39 -1.21 41.44
N LYS A 471 -6.05 -0.16 40.71
CA LYS A 471 -5.77 -0.24 39.26
C LYS A 471 -4.55 -1.12 38.95
N ASN A 472 -3.50 -1.02 39.79
CA ASN A 472 -2.28 -1.83 39.61
C ASN A 472 -2.47 -3.29 40.03
N ARG A 473 -3.27 -3.53 41.11
CA ARG A 473 -3.57 -4.88 41.59
C ARG A 473 -4.34 -5.68 40.52
N ASP A 474 -5.38 -5.07 39.91
CA ASP A 474 -6.13 -5.59 38.77
C ASP A 474 -6.51 -7.06 38.92
N HIS A 475 -7.00 -7.44 40.07
CA HIS A 475 -7.25 -8.84 40.42
C HIS A 475 -8.71 -9.22 40.11
N LEU A 476 -8.91 -10.34 39.41
CA LEU A 476 -10.22 -10.98 39.24
C LEU A 476 -10.22 -12.29 40.01
N PHE A 477 -11.26 -12.53 40.81
CA PHE A 477 -11.43 -13.75 41.59
C PHE A 477 -11.59 -14.97 40.67
N GLN A 478 -11.06 -16.12 41.08
CA GLN A 478 -11.11 -17.37 40.32
C GLN A 478 -12.54 -17.82 40.03
N ASP A 479 -13.46 -17.53 40.96
CA ASP A 479 -14.89 -17.84 40.81
C ASP A 479 -15.49 -17.25 39.52
N PHE A 480 -15.15 -15.98 39.17
CA PHE A 480 -15.58 -15.38 37.92
C PHE A 480 -14.95 -16.07 36.70
N LYS A 481 -13.67 -16.42 36.76
CA LYS A 481 -12.99 -17.13 35.66
C LYS A 481 -13.65 -18.50 35.40
N ARG A 482 -13.95 -19.21 36.45
CA ARG A 482 -14.66 -20.52 36.40
C ARG A 482 -16.09 -20.32 35.84
N LEU A 483 -16.80 -19.28 36.27
CA LEU A 483 -18.13 -18.94 35.77
C LEU A 483 -18.10 -18.73 34.26
N MET A 484 -17.15 -17.93 33.76
CA MET A 484 -17.01 -17.62 32.33
C MET A 484 -16.59 -18.86 31.51
N TYR A 485 -15.67 -19.69 32.05
CA TYR A 485 -15.23 -20.95 31.41
C TYR A 485 -16.40 -21.94 31.26
N ASN A 486 -17.34 -21.98 32.21
CA ASN A 486 -18.53 -22.86 32.20
C ASN A 486 -19.70 -22.27 31.40
N SER A 487 -19.52 -21.12 30.76
CA SER A 487 -20.57 -20.47 29.94
C SER A 487 -21.01 -21.38 28.78
N SER A 488 -22.28 -21.31 28.44
CA SER A 488 -22.86 -21.93 27.24
C SER A 488 -22.38 -21.29 25.95
N ASP A 489 -21.97 -20.01 26.01
CA ASP A 489 -21.46 -19.29 24.85
C ASP A 489 -20.02 -19.76 24.54
N PRO A 490 -19.78 -20.40 23.37
CA PRO A 490 -18.45 -20.93 23.04
C PRO A 490 -17.36 -19.86 22.91
N THR A 491 -17.72 -18.66 22.46
CA THR A 491 -16.79 -17.55 22.32
C THR A 491 -16.34 -17.05 23.71
N LEU A 492 -17.30 -16.86 24.63
CA LEU A 492 -16.99 -16.45 25.99
C LEU A 492 -16.13 -17.50 26.69
N ARG A 493 -16.51 -18.79 26.57
CA ARG A 493 -15.72 -19.90 27.13
C ARG A 493 -14.28 -19.90 26.64
N ALA A 494 -14.07 -19.69 25.33
CA ALA A 494 -12.74 -19.71 24.72
C ALA A 494 -11.83 -18.57 25.22
N MET A 495 -12.42 -17.48 25.71
CA MET A 495 -11.69 -16.36 26.30
C MET A 495 -11.13 -16.65 27.70
N TRP A 496 -11.59 -17.70 28.36
CA TRP A 496 -11.28 -17.98 29.78
C TRP A 496 -10.70 -19.39 30.02
N PRO A 497 -9.63 -19.79 29.32
CA PRO A 497 -9.06 -21.14 29.54
C PRO A 497 -8.51 -21.33 30.97
N ASP A 498 -8.07 -20.23 31.62
CA ASP A 498 -7.55 -20.24 32.99
C ASP A 498 -8.67 -20.47 34.05
N GLY A 499 -9.95 -20.44 33.65
CA GLY A 499 -11.08 -20.81 34.50
C GLY A 499 -11.20 -22.31 34.78
N GLN A 500 -10.50 -23.14 34.01
CA GLN A 500 -10.42 -24.60 34.22
C GLN A 500 -9.62 -24.96 35.47
N GLN A 501 -8.67 -24.09 35.88
CA GLN A 501 -7.77 -24.38 37.00
C GLN A 501 -8.52 -24.41 38.33
N ASP A 502 -8.20 -25.39 39.18
CA ASP A 502 -8.75 -25.41 40.53
C ASP A 502 -8.13 -24.31 41.39
N ILE A 503 -8.96 -23.74 42.25
CA ILE A 503 -8.55 -22.63 43.13
C ILE A 503 -7.42 -23.07 44.10
N THR A 504 -7.38 -24.34 44.47
CA THR A 504 -6.33 -24.87 45.33
C THR A 504 -4.97 -24.98 44.64
N GLU A 505 -4.97 -25.04 43.32
CA GLU A 505 -3.74 -25.10 42.48
C GLU A 505 -3.16 -23.72 42.20
N VAL A 506 -3.91 -22.64 42.39
CA VAL A 506 -3.48 -21.29 42.15
C VAL A 506 -2.63 -20.79 43.31
N THR A 507 -1.38 -21.21 43.36
CA THR A 507 -0.44 -20.91 44.45
C THR A 507 0.34 -19.57 44.25
N LYS A 508 0.50 -19.11 42.99
CA LYS A 508 1.28 -17.90 42.70
C LYS A 508 0.36 -16.68 42.65
N ARG A 509 0.76 -15.60 43.33
CA ARG A 509 0.12 -14.31 43.16
C ARG A 509 0.28 -13.82 41.72
N PRO A 510 -0.79 -13.35 41.08
CA PRO A 510 -0.68 -12.82 39.73
C PRO A 510 0.21 -11.58 39.71
N LEU A 511 0.89 -11.33 38.58
CA LEU A 511 1.68 -10.13 38.38
C LEU A 511 0.74 -8.93 38.28
N THR A 512 1.21 -7.79 38.79
CA THR A 512 0.43 -6.54 38.73
C THR A 512 0.36 -6.01 37.31
N ALA A 513 -0.65 -5.20 37.00
CA ALA A 513 -0.84 -4.55 35.71
C ALA A 513 0.40 -3.76 35.26
N GLY A 514 1.00 -2.99 36.18
CA GLY A 514 2.21 -2.23 35.90
C GLY A 514 3.42 -3.10 35.59
N THR A 515 3.55 -4.26 36.27
CA THR A 515 4.64 -5.23 36.01
C THR A 515 4.47 -5.85 34.63
N LEU A 516 3.24 -6.30 34.29
CA LEU A 516 2.94 -6.87 32.97
C LEU A 516 3.23 -5.85 31.88
N PHE A 517 2.78 -4.64 32.07
CA PHE A 517 3.00 -3.55 31.10
C PHE A 517 4.49 -3.22 30.92
N LYS A 518 5.22 -3.10 32.06
CA LYS A 518 6.67 -2.86 32.00
C LYS A 518 7.37 -3.94 31.17
N ASN A 519 7.06 -5.22 31.42
CA ASN A 519 7.66 -6.35 30.71
C ASN A 519 7.32 -6.29 29.21
N SER A 520 6.07 -5.98 28.85
CA SER A 520 5.64 -5.83 27.45
C SER A 520 6.39 -4.67 26.76
N MET A 521 6.61 -3.58 27.48
CA MET A 521 7.35 -2.42 26.92
C MET A 521 8.84 -2.73 26.73
N VAL A 522 9.47 -3.47 27.66
CA VAL A 522 10.87 -3.90 27.50
C VAL A 522 10.99 -4.79 26.25
N ALA A 523 10.09 -5.77 26.11
CA ALA A 523 10.08 -6.66 24.93
C ALA A 523 9.86 -5.89 23.63
N LEU A 524 8.97 -4.90 23.63
CA LEU A 524 8.74 -4.05 22.46
C LEU A 524 10.01 -3.27 22.09
N VAL A 525 10.65 -2.64 23.06
CA VAL A 525 11.89 -1.85 22.84
C VAL A 525 13.02 -2.75 22.29
N GLU A 526 13.17 -3.96 22.82
CA GLU A 526 14.15 -4.94 22.34
C GLU A 526 13.84 -5.36 20.88
N ASN A 527 12.59 -5.63 20.57
CA ASN A 527 12.13 -5.98 19.21
C ASN A 527 12.45 -4.83 18.22
N LEU A 528 12.13 -3.59 18.60
CA LEU A 528 12.39 -2.42 17.74
C LEU A 528 13.91 -2.18 17.57
N ALA A 529 14.70 -2.38 18.61
CA ALA A 529 16.16 -2.17 18.58
C ALA A 529 16.88 -3.14 17.62
N CYS A 530 16.31 -4.33 17.38
CA CYS A 530 16.87 -5.30 16.43
C CYS A 530 16.58 -4.97 14.96
N LYS A 531 15.61 -4.06 14.69
CA LYS A 531 15.17 -3.69 13.36
C LYS A 531 15.82 -2.39 12.90
N GLU A 532 15.80 -2.13 11.58
CA GLU A 532 16.24 -0.85 11.03
C GLU A 532 15.08 0.16 11.15
N PRO A 533 15.21 1.22 11.98
CA PRO A 533 14.09 2.10 12.27
C PRO A 533 13.97 3.25 11.30
N PHE A 534 12.72 3.60 10.98
CA PHE A 534 12.31 4.81 10.27
C PHE A 534 11.35 5.57 11.19
N TYR A 535 11.43 6.91 11.22
CA TYR A 535 10.70 7.73 12.18
C TYR A 535 9.76 8.72 11.51
N VAL A 536 8.54 8.80 12.04
CA VAL A 536 7.54 9.83 11.69
C VAL A 536 7.18 10.55 13.00
N ARG A 537 7.41 11.86 13.04
CA ARG A 537 7.09 12.73 14.17
C ARG A 537 5.86 13.57 13.81
N CYS A 538 4.74 13.28 14.47
CA CYS A 538 3.47 13.96 14.20
C CYS A 538 3.31 15.13 15.19
N ILE A 539 3.00 16.30 14.66
CA ILE A 539 2.76 17.53 15.43
C ILE A 539 1.26 17.85 15.37
N LYS A 540 0.69 18.18 16.51
CA LYS A 540 -0.69 18.66 16.65
C LYS A 540 -0.66 20.19 16.51
N PRO A 541 -1.34 20.78 15.51
CA PRO A 541 -1.15 22.22 15.26
C PRO A 541 -1.94 23.10 16.20
N ASN A 542 -3.04 22.61 16.79
CA ASN A 542 -3.86 23.37 17.75
C ASN A 542 -4.72 22.44 18.61
N GLU A 543 -5.20 22.94 19.75
CA GLU A 543 -6.07 22.16 20.66
C GLU A 543 -7.52 22.12 20.19
N ASP A 544 -7.98 23.14 19.48
CA ASP A 544 -9.38 23.33 19.07
C ASP A 544 -9.78 22.45 17.87
N LYS A 545 -8.81 21.78 17.24
CA LYS A 545 -9.01 20.94 16.05
C LYS A 545 -9.54 21.74 14.85
N VAL A 546 -9.17 23.01 14.77
CA VAL A 546 -9.55 23.90 13.67
C VAL A 546 -8.63 23.62 12.47
N ALA A 547 -9.24 23.41 11.31
CA ALA A 547 -8.51 23.12 10.07
C ALA A 547 -7.61 24.30 9.67
N ALA A 548 -6.40 23.98 9.19
CA ALA A 548 -5.44 24.92 8.63
C ALA A 548 -4.98 26.03 9.58
N ARG A 549 -5.25 25.89 10.91
CA ARG A 549 -4.77 26.84 11.92
C ARG A 549 -3.57 26.25 12.66
N LEU A 550 -2.50 27.01 12.78
CA LEU A 550 -1.30 26.62 13.53
C LEU A 550 -1.13 27.56 14.74
N ASP A 551 -1.13 26.98 15.92
CA ASP A 551 -0.82 27.64 17.19
C ASP A 551 0.70 27.51 17.43
N GLU A 552 1.39 28.64 17.37
CA GLU A 552 2.84 28.66 17.43
C GLU A 552 3.38 28.19 18.79
N ASP A 553 2.78 28.64 19.88
CA ASP A 553 3.24 28.28 21.22
C ASP A 553 3.06 26.78 21.49
N HIS A 554 1.90 26.23 21.08
CA HIS A 554 1.61 24.81 21.19
C HIS A 554 2.58 23.97 20.34
N CYS A 555 2.86 24.38 19.11
CA CYS A 555 3.81 23.69 18.23
C CYS A 555 5.25 23.84 18.74
N ARG A 556 5.63 25.03 19.20
CA ARG A 556 6.96 25.32 19.77
C ARG A 556 7.26 24.38 20.95
N HIS A 557 6.27 24.18 21.83
CA HIS A 557 6.39 23.25 22.94
C HIS A 557 6.66 21.81 22.45
N GLN A 558 5.90 21.36 21.42
CA GLN A 558 6.07 20.02 20.83
C GLN A 558 7.45 19.86 20.16
N VAL A 559 7.89 20.86 19.40
CA VAL A 559 9.22 20.88 18.75
C VAL A 559 10.33 20.73 19.81
N ALA A 560 10.19 21.48 20.91
CA ALA A 560 11.16 21.45 22.01
C ALA A 560 11.24 20.06 22.67
N TYR A 561 10.11 19.52 23.16
CA TYR A 561 10.19 18.26 23.91
C TYR A 561 10.43 17.03 22.99
N LEU A 562 9.98 17.05 21.74
CA LEU A 562 10.30 15.96 20.80
C LEU A 562 11.77 15.97 20.38
N GLY A 563 12.51 17.03 20.75
CA GLY A 563 13.92 17.19 20.43
C GLY A 563 14.15 17.37 18.94
N LEU A 564 13.22 18.02 18.23
CA LEU A 564 13.33 18.15 16.76
C LEU A 564 14.43 19.12 16.39
N LEU A 565 14.57 20.22 17.11
CA LEU A 565 15.62 21.21 16.88
C LEU A 565 17.00 20.60 17.17
N GLU A 566 17.11 19.83 18.25
CA GLU A 566 18.35 19.12 18.62
C GLU A 566 18.71 18.09 17.55
N ASN A 567 17.71 17.42 17.00
CA ASN A 567 17.93 16.47 15.89
C ASN A 567 18.49 17.21 14.66
N VAL A 568 17.96 18.40 14.32
CA VAL A 568 18.52 19.24 13.24
C VAL A 568 19.97 19.60 13.53
N ARG A 569 20.26 20.03 14.77
CA ARG A 569 21.64 20.39 15.21
C ARG A 569 22.61 19.21 15.04
N VAL A 570 22.19 18.01 15.50
CA VAL A 570 22.99 16.78 15.37
C VAL A 570 23.22 16.42 13.90
N ARG A 571 22.16 16.47 13.07
CA ARG A 571 22.26 16.14 11.64
C ARG A 571 23.13 17.15 10.89
N ARG A 572 23.09 18.43 11.29
CA ARG A 572 23.93 19.47 10.68
C ARG A 572 25.40 19.39 11.13
N ALA A 573 25.63 19.05 12.39
CA ALA A 573 26.98 18.83 12.90
C ALA A 573 27.61 17.57 12.32
N GLY A 574 26.78 16.57 12.01
CA GLY A 574 27.18 15.30 11.40
C GLY A 574 27.04 15.26 9.89
N PHE A 575 26.49 14.18 9.39
CA PHE A 575 26.30 13.93 7.95
C PHE A 575 24.85 13.55 7.68
N ALA A 576 24.21 14.28 6.78
CA ALA A 576 22.81 14.08 6.40
C ALA A 576 22.57 12.74 5.69
N SER A 577 23.60 12.20 5.03
CA SER A 577 23.46 10.94 4.30
C SER A 577 24.76 10.17 4.28
N ARG A 578 24.64 8.82 4.24
CA ARG A 578 25.78 7.91 4.13
C ARG A 578 25.44 6.79 3.16
N GLN A 579 26.35 6.49 2.25
CA GLN A 579 26.12 5.46 1.23
C GLN A 579 27.41 4.67 0.96
N PRO A 580 27.33 3.33 0.86
CA PRO A 580 28.48 2.53 0.39
C PRO A 580 28.92 2.99 -1.02
N TYR A 581 30.22 3.00 -1.27
CA TYR A 581 30.80 3.46 -2.53
C TYR A 581 30.18 2.78 -3.77
N PRO A 582 30.02 1.45 -3.80
CA PRO A 582 29.41 0.81 -4.99
C PRO A 582 27.98 1.25 -5.27
N ARG A 583 27.19 1.48 -4.20
CA ARG A 583 25.80 1.91 -4.33
C ARG A 583 25.72 3.36 -4.85
N PHE A 584 26.58 4.23 -4.34
CA PHE A 584 26.66 5.61 -4.79
C PHE A 584 27.06 5.68 -6.28
N LEU A 585 28.09 4.93 -6.67
CA LEU A 585 28.53 4.85 -8.07
C LEU A 585 27.42 4.32 -8.97
N LEU A 586 26.82 3.19 -8.60
CA LEU A 586 25.74 2.60 -9.41
C LEU A 586 24.64 3.62 -9.71
N ARG A 587 24.37 4.55 -8.78
CA ARG A 587 23.34 5.54 -8.95
C ARG A 587 23.80 6.74 -9.78
N TYR A 588 24.99 7.27 -9.51
CA TYR A 588 25.45 8.56 -10.06
C TYR A 588 26.52 8.45 -11.13
N LYS A 589 27.09 7.28 -11.42
CA LYS A 589 28.20 7.14 -12.38
C LYS A 589 27.93 7.79 -13.76
N MET A 590 26.66 7.89 -14.16
CA MET A 590 26.31 8.50 -15.46
C MET A 590 26.53 10.02 -15.48
N THR A 591 26.75 10.67 -14.35
CA THR A 591 26.94 12.13 -14.26
C THR A 591 28.40 12.55 -14.38
N CYS A 592 29.30 11.58 -14.56
CA CYS A 592 30.74 11.85 -14.65
C CYS A 592 31.35 11.04 -15.80
N GLU A 593 32.15 11.71 -16.62
CA GLU A 593 32.78 11.10 -17.79
C GLU A 593 33.78 9.97 -17.42
N TYR A 594 34.45 10.12 -16.29
CA TYR A 594 35.46 9.15 -15.83
C TYR A 594 34.82 7.89 -15.22
N THR A 595 33.53 7.93 -14.90
CA THR A 595 32.82 6.81 -14.27
C THR A 595 31.80 6.14 -15.18
N TRP A 596 31.46 6.75 -16.32
CA TRP A 596 30.46 6.21 -17.26
C TRP A 596 31.11 5.62 -18.52
N PRO A 597 30.68 4.44 -19.02
CA PRO A 597 29.71 3.50 -18.39
C PRO A 597 30.28 2.68 -17.25
N ASN A 598 31.58 2.46 -17.22
CA ASN A 598 32.30 1.77 -16.13
C ASN A 598 33.64 2.47 -15.93
N HIS A 599 34.04 2.67 -14.71
CA HIS A 599 35.32 3.30 -14.38
C HIS A 599 36.48 2.31 -14.56
N LEU A 600 37.63 2.86 -14.89
CA LEU A 600 38.91 2.13 -15.00
C LEU A 600 39.85 2.48 -13.84
N LEU A 601 39.35 3.24 -12.84
CA LEU A 601 40.10 3.65 -11.68
C LEU A 601 40.30 2.47 -10.71
N GLY A 602 41.36 2.48 -9.93
CA GLY A 602 41.78 1.36 -9.09
C GLY A 602 40.78 0.96 -7.98
N SER A 603 39.83 1.84 -7.62
CA SER A 603 38.84 1.52 -6.61
C SER A 603 37.58 2.35 -6.78
N ASP A 604 36.44 1.85 -6.26
CA ASP A 604 35.17 2.58 -6.20
C ASP A 604 35.32 3.91 -5.43
N ARG A 605 36.15 3.95 -4.39
CA ARG A 605 36.45 5.16 -3.63
C ARG A 605 37.09 6.23 -4.53
N ALA A 606 38.07 5.87 -5.34
CA ALA A 606 38.73 6.77 -6.30
C ALA A 606 37.75 7.26 -7.36
N ALA A 607 36.87 6.38 -7.83
CA ALA A 607 35.84 6.73 -8.81
C ALA A 607 34.81 7.72 -8.24
N VAL A 608 34.41 7.54 -6.98
CA VAL A 608 33.51 8.48 -6.28
C VAL A 608 34.21 9.83 -6.10
N SER A 609 35.51 9.83 -5.75
CA SER A 609 36.27 11.09 -5.62
C SER A 609 36.30 11.89 -6.93
N ALA A 610 36.61 11.23 -8.05
CA ALA A 610 36.64 11.87 -9.37
C ALA A 610 35.26 12.43 -9.77
N LEU A 611 34.18 11.68 -9.43
CA LEU A 611 32.81 12.11 -9.69
C LEU A 611 32.47 13.39 -8.92
N LEU A 612 32.79 13.42 -7.62
CA LEU A 612 32.50 14.57 -6.76
C LEU A 612 33.36 15.79 -7.14
N GLU A 613 34.60 15.55 -7.56
CA GLU A 613 35.50 16.57 -8.06
C GLU A 613 34.93 17.26 -9.31
N GLN A 614 34.44 16.48 -10.27
CA GLN A 614 33.83 17.02 -11.50
C GLN A 614 32.61 17.90 -11.19
N HIS A 615 31.89 17.60 -10.12
CA HIS A 615 30.73 18.37 -9.68
C HIS A 615 31.08 19.51 -8.71
N GLY A 616 32.33 19.64 -8.28
CA GLY A 616 32.77 20.65 -7.31
C GLY A 616 32.21 20.43 -5.89
N LEU A 617 31.91 19.17 -5.52
CA LEU A 617 31.20 18.82 -4.29
C LEU A 617 32.13 18.18 -3.24
N GLN A 618 33.45 18.23 -3.41
CA GLN A 618 34.43 17.61 -2.51
C GLN A 618 34.39 18.16 -1.08
N GLY A 619 34.10 19.46 -0.93
CA GLY A 619 34.10 20.15 0.37
C GLY A 619 32.98 19.72 1.31
N ASP A 620 31.91 19.11 0.74
CA ASP A 620 30.72 18.73 1.49
C ASP A 620 30.68 17.23 1.85
N VAL A 621 31.79 16.52 1.66
CA VAL A 621 31.83 15.07 1.87
C VAL A 621 33.01 14.63 2.72
N ALA A 622 32.84 13.48 3.39
CA ALA A 622 33.94 12.78 4.06
C ALA A 622 33.97 11.33 3.58
N PHE A 623 35.19 10.84 3.37
CA PHE A 623 35.42 9.49 2.87
C PHE A 623 35.78 8.54 4.02
N GLY A 624 34.84 7.67 4.39
CA GLY A 624 35.07 6.60 5.36
C GLY A 624 35.79 5.40 4.74
N HIS A 625 35.97 4.36 5.51
CA HIS A 625 36.61 3.12 5.04
C HIS A 625 35.78 2.43 3.93
N THR A 626 34.47 2.32 4.13
CA THR A 626 33.58 1.60 3.20
C THR A 626 32.47 2.48 2.59
N LYS A 627 32.26 3.67 3.16
CA LYS A 627 31.13 4.54 2.83
C LYS A 627 31.55 5.98 2.57
N LEU A 628 30.75 6.64 1.74
CA LEU A 628 30.77 8.09 1.55
C LEU A 628 29.78 8.73 2.53
N PHE A 629 30.20 9.77 3.21
CA PHE A 629 29.41 10.58 4.13
C PHE A 629 29.20 11.97 3.49
N ILE A 630 27.95 12.40 3.38
CA ILE A 630 27.56 13.66 2.72
C ILE A 630 26.95 14.57 3.79
N ARG A 631 27.54 15.75 3.95
CA ARG A 631 27.17 16.69 5.01
C ARG A 631 25.82 17.36 4.72
N SER A 632 25.65 17.90 3.52
CA SER A 632 24.44 18.62 3.15
C SER A 632 23.51 17.81 2.25
N PRO A 633 22.19 17.78 2.54
CA PRO A 633 21.21 17.22 1.60
C PRO A 633 21.26 17.90 0.22
N GLN A 634 21.70 19.15 0.12
CA GLN A 634 21.78 19.90 -1.15
C GLN A 634 22.69 19.19 -2.15
N THR A 635 23.76 18.58 -1.69
CA THR A 635 24.69 17.78 -2.52
C THR A 635 23.94 16.63 -3.24
N LEU A 636 23.06 15.93 -2.50
CA LEU A 636 22.24 14.86 -3.09
C LEU A 636 21.23 15.43 -4.08
N VAL A 637 20.61 16.55 -3.75
CA VAL A 637 19.65 17.21 -4.65
C VAL A 637 20.34 17.60 -5.97
N THR A 638 21.52 18.18 -5.89
CA THR A 638 22.32 18.59 -7.07
C THR A 638 22.66 17.38 -7.94
N LEU A 639 23.12 16.28 -7.35
CA LEU A 639 23.46 15.05 -8.06
C LEU A 639 22.20 14.42 -8.71
N GLU A 640 21.06 14.42 -8.00
CA GLU A 640 19.80 13.92 -8.55
C GLU A 640 19.30 14.78 -9.72
N GLN A 641 19.42 16.09 -9.63
CA GLN A 641 19.08 17.00 -10.73
C GLN A 641 19.97 16.72 -11.96
N SER A 642 21.27 16.58 -11.76
CA SER A 642 22.23 16.26 -12.83
C SER A 642 21.88 14.91 -13.47
N ARG A 643 21.59 13.92 -12.63
CA ARG A 643 21.15 12.60 -13.08
C ARG A 643 19.84 12.67 -13.87
N ALA A 644 18.86 13.43 -13.36
CA ALA A 644 17.54 13.58 -13.99
C ALA A 644 17.63 14.21 -15.37
N ARG A 645 18.52 15.18 -15.57
CA ARG A 645 18.79 15.83 -16.88
C ARG A 645 19.36 14.82 -17.89
N LEU A 646 20.22 13.90 -17.44
CA LEU A 646 20.92 12.94 -18.34
C LEU A 646 20.06 11.72 -18.69
N ILE A 647 19.13 11.30 -17.84
CA ILE A 647 18.30 10.10 -18.07
C ILE A 647 17.57 10.14 -19.42
N PRO A 648 16.85 11.21 -19.81
CA PRO A 648 16.17 11.25 -21.11
C PRO A 648 17.13 11.10 -22.28
N ILE A 649 18.31 11.72 -22.19
CA ILE A 649 19.34 11.68 -23.24
C ILE A 649 19.84 10.24 -23.42
N ILE A 650 20.19 9.59 -22.32
CA ILE A 650 20.71 8.20 -22.32
C ILE A 650 19.62 7.25 -22.81
N VAL A 651 18.39 7.40 -22.36
CA VAL A 651 17.24 6.57 -22.78
C VAL A 651 17.05 6.70 -24.29
N LEU A 652 17.11 7.91 -24.83
CA LEU A 652 16.98 8.15 -26.28
C LEU A 652 18.11 7.45 -27.07
N LEU A 653 19.35 7.54 -26.59
CA LEU A 653 20.50 6.84 -27.20
C LEU A 653 20.32 5.34 -27.18
N LEU A 654 19.89 4.77 -26.06
CA LEU A 654 19.62 3.35 -25.93
C LEU A 654 18.50 2.90 -26.87
N GLN A 655 17.42 3.69 -26.94
CA GLN A 655 16.31 3.41 -27.87
C GLN A 655 16.77 3.43 -29.33
N LYS A 656 17.59 4.41 -29.72
CA LYS A 656 18.19 4.49 -31.09
C LYS A 656 19.02 3.27 -31.38
N ALA A 657 19.93 2.90 -30.50
CA ALA A 657 20.81 1.73 -30.64
C ALA A 657 20.00 0.44 -30.75
N TRP A 658 19.00 0.25 -29.88
CA TRP A 658 18.14 -0.93 -29.85
C TRP A 658 17.30 -1.06 -31.12
N ARG A 659 16.62 0.03 -31.52
CA ARG A 659 15.84 0.06 -32.77
C ARG A 659 16.73 -0.28 -33.97
N GLY A 660 17.94 0.29 -34.01
CA GLY A 660 18.94 -0.01 -35.07
C GLY A 660 19.33 -1.47 -35.06
N THR A 661 19.55 -2.07 -33.90
CA THR A 661 19.90 -3.50 -33.78
C THR A 661 18.75 -4.39 -34.23
N LEU A 662 17.51 -4.09 -33.84
CA LEU A 662 16.34 -4.83 -34.29
C LEU A 662 16.16 -4.73 -35.81
N ALA A 663 16.31 -3.53 -36.39
CA ALA A 663 16.22 -3.32 -37.83
C ALA A 663 17.29 -4.10 -38.59
N ARG A 664 18.56 -4.09 -38.15
CA ARG A 664 19.63 -4.86 -38.72
C ARG A 664 19.35 -6.35 -38.63
N ARG A 665 18.81 -6.84 -37.53
CA ARG A 665 18.43 -8.25 -37.34
C ARG A 665 17.32 -8.64 -38.33
N SER A 666 16.26 -7.82 -38.44
CA SER A 666 15.16 -8.03 -39.39
C SER A 666 15.64 -8.04 -40.83
N CYS A 667 16.55 -7.11 -41.20
CA CYS A 667 17.15 -7.06 -42.54
C CYS A 667 17.94 -8.32 -42.84
N ARG A 668 18.73 -8.83 -41.89
CA ARG A 668 19.48 -10.08 -42.08
C ARG A 668 18.51 -11.27 -42.30
N GLN A 669 17.45 -11.35 -41.51
CA GLN A 669 16.41 -12.39 -41.64
C GLN A 669 15.76 -12.32 -43.01
N LEU A 670 15.34 -11.14 -43.47
CA LEU A 670 14.75 -10.97 -44.80
C LEU A 670 15.69 -11.34 -45.92
N ARG A 671 16.97 -10.94 -45.83
CA ARG A 671 18.00 -11.34 -46.82
C ARG A 671 18.15 -12.85 -46.88
N ALA A 672 18.16 -13.50 -45.72
CA ALA A 672 18.25 -14.98 -45.66
C ALA A 672 17.01 -15.62 -46.31
N VAL A 673 15.82 -15.13 -46.02
CA VAL A 673 14.57 -15.61 -46.63
C VAL A 673 14.61 -15.46 -48.17
N TYR A 674 15.01 -14.27 -48.65
CA TYR A 674 15.13 -14.04 -50.12
C TYR A 674 16.17 -14.95 -50.77
N THR A 675 17.27 -15.20 -50.08
CA THR A 675 18.32 -16.11 -50.60
C THR A 675 17.77 -17.54 -50.70
N ILE A 676 17.10 -18.04 -49.64
CA ILE A 676 16.49 -19.37 -49.61
C ILE A 676 15.45 -19.47 -50.72
N MET A 677 14.58 -18.48 -50.86
CA MET A 677 13.54 -18.47 -51.90
C MET A 677 14.13 -18.48 -53.31
N ARG A 678 15.25 -17.71 -53.52
CA ARG A 678 15.95 -17.69 -54.81
C ARG A 678 16.51 -19.07 -55.17
N TRP A 679 17.18 -19.74 -54.20
CA TRP A 679 17.73 -21.07 -54.38
C TRP A 679 16.60 -22.09 -54.59
N PHE A 680 15.52 -22.04 -53.83
CA PHE A 680 14.37 -22.93 -53.97
C PHE A 680 13.73 -22.81 -55.39
N ARG A 681 13.56 -21.55 -55.84
CA ARG A 681 13.03 -21.33 -57.21
C ARG A 681 13.98 -21.91 -58.28
N ARG A 682 15.27 -21.70 -58.13
CA ARG A 682 16.28 -22.28 -59.06
C ARG A 682 16.22 -23.81 -59.01
N HIS A 683 16.12 -24.39 -57.81
CA HIS A 683 16.00 -25.83 -57.63
C HIS A 683 14.76 -26.38 -58.34
N LYS A 684 13.60 -25.76 -58.09
CA LYS A 684 12.33 -26.18 -58.74
C LYS A 684 12.42 -26.14 -60.26
N VAL A 685 13.01 -25.10 -60.82
CA VAL A 685 13.20 -25.00 -62.29
C VAL A 685 14.12 -26.10 -62.82
N ARG A 686 15.23 -26.32 -62.15
CA ARG A 686 16.19 -27.39 -62.54
C ARG A 686 15.56 -28.78 -62.42
N ALA A 687 14.84 -29.03 -61.32
CA ALA A 687 14.15 -30.30 -61.10
C ALA A 687 13.07 -30.56 -62.18
N HIS A 688 12.34 -29.50 -62.54
CA HIS A 688 11.32 -29.61 -63.60
C HIS A 688 11.97 -29.86 -64.97
N LEU A 689 13.01 -29.15 -65.28
CA LEU A 689 13.77 -29.36 -66.55
C LEU A 689 14.38 -30.78 -66.61
N ALA A 690 14.94 -31.26 -65.53
CA ALA A 690 15.47 -32.63 -65.43
C ALA A 690 14.37 -33.67 -65.60
N GLU A 691 13.18 -33.43 -65.07
CA GLU A 691 12.02 -34.31 -65.24
C GLU A 691 11.56 -34.32 -66.72
N LEU A 692 11.48 -33.14 -67.34
CA LEU A 692 11.12 -33.01 -68.74
C LEU A 692 12.14 -33.74 -69.65
N GLN A 693 13.43 -33.66 -69.37
CA GLN A 693 14.49 -34.38 -70.05
C GLN A 693 14.36 -35.89 -69.98
N ARG A 694 13.91 -36.40 -68.71
CA ARG A 694 13.70 -37.83 -68.54
C ARG A 694 12.50 -38.37 -69.27
N ARG A 695 11.51 -37.52 -69.60
CA ARG A 695 10.26 -37.97 -70.24
C ARG A 695 10.38 -38.10 -71.77
N GLY A 696 11.55 -37.83 -72.31
CA GLY A 696 11.84 -38.09 -73.71
C GLY A 696 11.26 -37.11 -74.75
N PRO A 697 11.64 -37.28 -76.07
CA PRO A 697 11.32 -36.27 -77.10
C PRO A 697 9.82 -36.24 -77.56
N GLY A 698 8.96 -37.15 -77.13
CA GLY A 698 7.58 -37.20 -77.54
C GLY A 698 6.59 -36.19 -76.84
N ARG A 699 7.10 -35.30 -76.00
CA ARG A 699 6.26 -34.35 -75.23
C ARG A 699 6.76 -32.90 -75.29
N ARG A 700 7.06 -32.46 -76.55
CA ARG A 700 7.52 -31.08 -76.78
C ARG A 700 6.44 -30.02 -76.48
N ALA A 701 5.16 -30.35 -76.72
CA ALA A 701 4.06 -29.42 -76.49
C ALA A 701 3.94 -28.90 -75.05
N PRO A 702 3.93 -29.74 -73.96
CA PRO A 702 3.87 -29.23 -72.59
C PRO A 702 5.04 -28.35 -72.18
N PHE A 703 6.24 -28.62 -72.74
CA PHE A 703 7.42 -27.81 -72.51
C PHE A 703 7.26 -26.40 -73.09
N GLN A 704 6.76 -26.35 -74.32
CA GLN A 704 6.53 -25.13 -75.07
C GLN A 704 5.45 -24.27 -74.34
N ASP A 705 4.35 -24.88 -73.92
CA ASP A 705 3.31 -24.22 -73.14
C ASP A 705 3.87 -23.67 -71.82
N THR A 706 4.72 -24.42 -71.14
CA THR A 706 5.36 -23.96 -69.91
C THR A 706 6.26 -22.77 -70.14
N CYS A 707 7.04 -22.83 -71.21
CA CYS A 707 7.95 -21.73 -71.60
C CYS A 707 7.16 -20.51 -72.04
N GLN A 708 6.08 -20.68 -72.77
CA GLN A 708 5.19 -19.61 -73.17
C GLN A 708 4.50 -18.95 -71.89
N ALA A 709 4.03 -19.76 -70.97
CA ALA A 709 3.47 -19.28 -69.70
C ALA A 709 4.48 -18.52 -68.88
N LEU A 710 5.71 -19.01 -68.79
CA LEU A 710 6.83 -18.33 -68.09
C LEU A 710 7.19 -17.01 -68.80
N PHE A 711 7.22 -16.99 -70.11
CA PHE A 711 7.52 -15.83 -70.92
C PHE A 711 6.38 -14.78 -70.76
N CYS A 712 5.13 -15.19 -70.80
CA CYS A 712 3.98 -14.30 -70.58
C CYS A 712 4.01 -13.68 -69.16
N ARG A 713 4.36 -14.48 -68.14
CA ARG A 713 4.53 -13.97 -66.79
C ARG A 713 5.71 -13.02 -66.68
N TRP A 714 6.83 -13.30 -67.33
CA TRP A 714 8.00 -12.37 -67.33
C TRP A 714 7.62 -11.07 -68.06
N ARG A 715 6.97 -11.18 -69.20
CA ARG A 715 6.53 -10.00 -70.00
C ARG A 715 5.54 -9.14 -69.20
N ALA A 716 4.58 -9.77 -68.55
CA ALA A 716 3.65 -9.07 -67.67
C ALA A 716 4.36 -8.30 -66.53
N ARG A 717 5.40 -8.90 -65.96
CA ARG A 717 6.22 -8.24 -64.93
C ARG A 717 6.99 -7.05 -65.46
N GLN A 718 7.53 -7.19 -66.67
CA GLN A 718 8.25 -6.06 -67.30
C GLN A 718 7.27 -4.92 -67.63
N LEU A 719 6.06 -5.23 -68.11
CA LEU A 719 5.08 -4.23 -68.42
C LEU A 719 4.67 -3.48 -67.12
N VAL A 720 4.43 -4.22 -66.02
CA VAL A 720 4.13 -3.62 -64.71
C VAL A 720 5.25 -2.71 -64.23
N LYS A 721 6.51 -3.13 -64.43
CA LYS A 721 7.66 -2.31 -64.04
C LYS A 721 7.74 -0.99 -64.83
N ASN A 722 7.26 -0.97 -66.02
CA ASN A 722 7.36 0.21 -66.92
C ASN A 722 6.15 1.12 -66.85
N ILE A 723 5.18 0.80 -65.97
CA ILE A 723 4.00 1.67 -65.73
C ILE A 723 4.47 2.89 -64.92
N PRO A 724 4.17 4.11 -65.35
CA PRO A 724 4.48 5.31 -64.60
C PRO A 724 3.87 5.30 -63.19
N PRO A 725 4.49 5.90 -62.16
CA PRO A 725 3.96 5.89 -60.81
C PRO A 725 2.53 6.44 -60.66
N SER A 726 2.20 7.47 -61.46
CA SER A 726 0.86 8.07 -61.53
C SER A 726 -0.22 7.03 -61.96
N ASP A 727 0.08 6.30 -63.01
CA ASP A 727 -0.81 5.28 -63.55
C ASP A 727 -0.90 4.06 -62.66
N MET A 728 0.23 3.72 -62.02
CA MET A 728 0.28 2.63 -60.99
C MET A 728 -0.61 3.00 -59.80
N ALA A 729 -0.66 4.26 -59.41
CA ALA A 729 -1.52 4.74 -58.32
C ALA A 729 -3.01 4.56 -58.69
N GLN A 730 -3.37 4.95 -59.93
CA GLN A 730 -4.72 4.78 -60.46
C GLN A 730 -5.11 3.29 -60.56
N ILE A 731 -4.23 2.46 -61.08
CA ILE A 731 -4.42 1.00 -61.17
C ILE A 731 -4.63 0.41 -59.78
N LYS A 732 -3.81 0.82 -58.79
CA LYS A 732 -3.95 0.37 -57.40
C LYS A 732 -5.27 0.80 -56.74
N ALA A 733 -5.74 1.99 -57.13
CA ALA A 733 -7.01 2.51 -56.61
C ALA A 733 -8.24 1.76 -57.19
N LYS A 734 -8.13 1.25 -58.44
CA LYS A 734 -9.23 0.63 -59.18
C LYS A 734 -9.22 -0.89 -59.12
N VAL A 735 -8.12 -1.49 -58.87
CA VAL A 735 -7.97 -2.95 -58.99
C VAL A 735 -8.17 -3.70 -57.70
N UNK A 736 -9.06 -4.41 -57.79
CA UNK A 736 -8.94 -5.09 -57.37
C UNK A 736 -8.34 -5.97 -57.46
N UNK A 737 -7.85 -5.89 -57.75
CA UNK A 737 -7.30 -6.37 -57.89
C UNK A 737 -6.85 -7.17 -57.75
N UNK A 738 -7.22 -7.00 -57.20
CA UNK A 738 -6.78 -7.58 -56.97
C UNK A 738 -6.75 -9.00 -56.96
N UNK A 739 -7.43 -9.00 -57.34
CA UNK A 739 -7.51 -10.27 -57.52
C UNK A 739 -6.43 -11.01 -58.04
N UNK A 740 -6.18 -10.48 -58.65
CA UNK A 740 -5.19 -10.98 -59.26
C UNK A 740 -3.99 -11.12 -58.52
N LEU A 741 -3.71 -10.19 -57.79
CA LEU A 741 -2.57 -10.22 -56.89
C LEU A 741 -2.74 -11.22 -55.76
N TRP A 742 -3.92 -11.36 -55.23
CA TRP A 742 -4.25 -12.26 -54.10
C TRP A 742 -4.31 -13.73 -54.48
N GLN A 743 -4.57 -14.06 -55.73
CA GLN A 743 -4.50 -15.47 -56.17
C GLN A 743 -3.09 -16.03 -55.95
N GLY A 744 -2.08 -15.19 -56.08
CA GLY A 744 -0.70 -15.56 -55.76
C GLY A 744 -0.42 -15.82 -54.31
N TRP A 745 -1.29 -15.46 -53.41
CA TRP A 745 -1.12 -15.58 -51.94
C TRP A 745 -2.05 -16.68 -51.34
N GLY A 746 -2.65 -17.48 -52.21
CA GLY A 746 -3.50 -18.57 -51.74
C GLY A 746 -4.94 -18.22 -51.40
N CYS A 747 -5.33 -17.01 -51.73
CA CYS A 747 -6.73 -16.59 -51.51
C CYS A 747 -7.62 -17.19 -52.58
N ARG A 748 -8.60 -17.99 -52.17
CA ARG A 748 -9.50 -18.71 -53.09
C ARG A 748 -10.69 -17.88 -53.57
N ARG A 749 -10.91 -16.69 -53.02
CA ARG A 749 -12.02 -15.81 -53.42
C ARG A 749 -11.48 -14.57 -54.11
N ALA A 750 -11.97 -14.31 -55.29
CA ALA A 750 -11.68 -13.09 -55.99
C ALA A 750 -12.31 -11.89 -55.28
N TRP A 751 -11.64 -10.75 -55.32
CA TRP A 751 -12.18 -9.48 -54.84
C TRP A 751 -13.28 -9.05 -55.83
N VAL A 752 -14.47 -8.94 -55.31
CA VAL A 752 -15.65 -8.73 -56.15
C VAL A 752 -16.09 -7.26 -56.15
N ARG A 753 -15.94 -6.51 -55.07
CA ARG A 753 -16.49 -5.16 -54.96
C ARG A 753 -15.63 -4.21 -54.16
N ASP A 754 -15.77 -2.94 -54.50
CA ASP A 754 -15.28 -1.83 -53.70
C ASP A 754 -16.29 -1.56 -52.55
N TYR A 755 -15.83 -1.66 -51.35
CA TYR A 755 -16.65 -1.45 -50.15
C TYR A 755 -17.18 -0.02 -50.00
N LEU A 756 -16.58 0.92 -50.70
CA LEU A 756 -16.98 2.33 -50.59
C LEU A 756 -18.02 2.73 -51.63
N SER A 757 -18.15 2.00 -52.69
CA SER A 757 -18.97 2.37 -53.81
C SER A 757 -20.17 1.46 -54.07
N SER A 758 -20.26 0.33 -53.39
CA SER A 758 -21.34 -0.64 -53.62
C SER A 758 -22.04 -1.06 -52.36
N ALA A 759 -23.30 -1.38 -52.48
CA ALA A 759 -24.04 -2.12 -51.48
C ALA A 759 -23.33 -3.47 -51.29
N THR A 760 -22.91 -3.75 -50.11
CA THR A 760 -22.24 -5.02 -49.81
C THR A 760 -23.26 -6.08 -49.46
N ASP A 761 -22.81 -7.31 -49.38
CA ASP A 761 -23.60 -8.44 -48.91
C ASP A 761 -23.98 -8.32 -47.43
N ASN A 762 -23.40 -7.33 -46.74
CA ASN A 762 -23.75 -6.97 -45.36
C ASN A 762 -24.00 -5.46 -45.25
N PRO A 763 -25.21 -5.02 -45.45
CA PRO A 763 -25.54 -3.57 -45.47
C PRO A 763 -25.30 -2.90 -44.10
N THR A 764 -25.43 -3.64 -42.98
CA THR A 764 -25.18 -3.11 -41.67
C THR A 764 -23.69 -2.76 -41.48
N ALA A 765 -22.79 -3.65 -41.84
CA ALA A 765 -21.35 -3.42 -41.77
C ALA A 765 -20.94 -2.27 -42.70
N SER A 766 -21.55 -2.18 -43.88
CA SER A 766 -21.27 -1.10 -44.83
C SER A 766 -21.75 0.26 -44.32
N GLY A 767 -22.91 0.29 -43.68
CA GLY A 767 -23.49 1.50 -43.09
C GLY A 767 -22.62 2.01 -41.95
N LEU A 768 -22.25 1.13 -41.02
CA LEU A 768 -21.34 1.45 -39.89
C LEU A 768 -19.99 1.97 -40.39
N PHE A 769 -19.44 1.37 -41.43
CA PHE A 769 -18.19 1.79 -42.02
C PHE A 769 -18.30 3.18 -42.64
N ALA A 770 -19.41 3.46 -43.36
CA ALA A 770 -19.65 4.76 -43.96
C ALA A 770 -19.83 5.85 -42.90
N GLU A 771 -20.54 5.57 -41.81
CA GLU A 771 -20.69 6.48 -40.66
C GLU A 771 -19.34 6.80 -40.00
N ARG A 772 -18.54 5.77 -39.76
CA ARG A 772 -17.21 5.92 -39.20
C ARG A 772 -16.31 6.78 -40.10
N LEU A 773 -16.39 6.52 -41.40
CA LEU A 773 -15.60 7.29 -42.37
C LEU A 773 -16.03 8.77 -42.39
N LYS A 774 -17.35 9.03 -42.30
CA LYS A 774 -17.89 10.37 -42.22
C LYS A 774 -17.39 11.09 -40.97
N ALA A 775 -17.47 10.42 -39.80
CA ALA A 775 -16.99 10.97 -38.54
C ALA A 775 -15.49 11.27 -38.57
N LEU A 776 -14.69 10.40 -39.18
CA LEU A 776 -13.25 10.63 -39.35
C LEU A 776 -12.96 11.81 -40.29
N ARG A 777 -13.73 11.95 -41.36
CA ARG A 777 -13.57 13.09 -42.29
C ARG A 777 -13.88 14.41 -41.57
N GLU A 778 -14.92 14.44 -40.77
CA GLU A 778 -15.34 15.62 -40.02
C GLU A 778 -14.30 16.00 -38.96
N LYS A 779 -13.77 15.00 -38.26
CA LYS A 779 -12.79 15.22 -37.20
C LYS A 779 -11.39 15.59 -37.72
N ASP A 780 -10.90 14.88 -38.71
CA ASP A 780 -9.50 14.94 -39.15
C ASP A 780 -9.32 15.48 -40.56
N ASN A 781 -10.38 15.98 -41.16
CA ASN A 781 -10.39 16.61 -42.48
C ASN A 781 -9.76 15.75 -43.58
N PHE A 782 -10.12 14.50 -43.65
CA PHE A 782 -9.63 13.56 -44.69
C PHE A 782 -10.08 13.95 -46.07
N GLY A 783 -9.20 13.75 -47.03
CA GLY A 783 -9.52 13.78 -48.45
C GLY A 783 -10.17 12.48 -48.93
N ALA A 784 -9.80 12.02 -50.09
CA ALA A 784 -10.36 10.81 -50.71
C ALA A 784 -9.76 9.54 -50.10
N VAL A 785 -10.55 8.49 -49.95
CA VAL A 785 -10.08 7.16 -49.60
C VAL A 785 -9.43 6.52 -50.83
N LEU A 786 -8.15 6.24 -50.75
CA LEU A 786 -7.38 5.66 -51.85
C LEU A 786 -7.46 4.16 -51.94
N PHE A 787 -7.68 3.48 -50.80
CA PHE A 787 -7.70 2.04 -50.75
C PHE A 787 -8.56 1.52 -49.61
N SER A 788 -9.33 0.51 -49.89
CA SER A 788 -10.15 -0.20 -48.92
C SER A 788 -10.08 -1.69 -49.17
N SER A 789 -9.84 -2.47 -48.14
CA SER A 789 -9.72 -3.92 -48.27
C SER A 789 -10.11 -4.67 -47.02
N HIS A 790 -10.60 -5.88 -47.18
CA HIS A 790 -10.81 -6.81 -46.08
C HIS A 790 -9.52 -7.55 -45.79
N VAL A 791 -9.11 -7.54 -44.55
CA VAL A 791 -7.89 -8.23 -44.09
C VAL A 791 -8.25 -9.20 -42.97
N ARG A 792 -7.85 -10.44 -43.11
CA ARG A 792 -7.89 -11.39 -42.00
C ARG A 792 -6.71 -11.18 -41.06
N LYS A 793 -7.01 -10.99 -39.79
CA LYS A 793 -5.98 -10.91 -38.76
C LYS A 793 -5.47 -12.32 -38.47
N VAL A 794 -4.18 -12.54 -38.67
CA VAL A 794 -3.53 -13.80 -38.31
C VAL A 794 -2.66 -13.58 -37.12
N SER A 795 -2.80 -14.44 -36.14
CA SER A 795 -1.93 -14.46 -34.96
C SER A 795 -0.61 -15.14 -35.30
N LEU A 796 0.24 -14.46 -36.00
CA LEU A 796 1.59 -14.94 -36.19
C LEU A 796 2.62 -13.89 -35.86
N PHE A 797 3.44 -14.26 -34.98
CA PHE A 797 4.60 -13.52 -34.51
C PHE A 797 5.61 -13.29 -35.60
N PRO A 798 6.21 -12.17 -35.59
CA PRO A 798 5.71 -10.83 -35.57
C PRO A 798 5.62 -10.28 -36.96
N TYR A 799 4.64 -9.51 -37.27
CA TYR A 799 4.65 -8.66 -38.46
C TYR A 799 4.18 -9.25 -39.77
N ILE A 800 3.42 -10.35 -39.76
CA ILE A 800 2.83 -10.86 -40.99
C ILE A 800 1.33 -11.02 -40.79
N ILE A 801 0.54 -10.41 -41.62
CA ILE A 801 -0.88 -10.63 -41.68
C ILE A 801 -1.10 -11.80 -42.63
N HIS A 802 -1.52 -12.92 -42.08
CA HIS A 802 -1.85 -14.10 -42.86
C HIS A 802 -3.37 -14.28 -42.92
N HIS A 803 -3.81 -14.95 -43.91
CA HIS A 803 -5.19 -15.46 -44.02
C HIS A 803 -5.28 -16.79 -43.30
N SER A 804 -5.97 -16.82 -42.18
CA SER A 804 -6.29 -18.10 -41.54
C SER A 804 -7.70 -18.59 -41.96
N ALA A 805 -7.92 -19.84 -41.80
CA ALA A 805 -9.20 -20.46 -42.16
C ALA A 805 -10.34 -20.09 -41.18
N ASN A 806 -10.07 -19.34 -40.14
CA ASN A 806 -11.02 -18.98 -39.11
C ASN A 806 -11.45 -17.50 -39.14
N PRO A 807 -12.66 -17.17 -38.71
CA PRO A 807 -13.47 -16.11 -39.32
C PRO A 807 -13.40 -14.70 -38.80
N SER A 808 -12.29 -14.21 -38.30
CA SER A 808 -12.22 -12.79 -37.91
C SER A 808 -11.78 -11.94 -39.10
N ILE A 809 -12.71 -11.27 -39.74
CA ILE A 809 -12.41 -10.39 -40.86
C ILE A 809 -12.29 -8.97 -40.36
N CYS A 810 -11.17 -8.35 -40.61
CA CYS A 810 -10.90 -6.94 -40.30
C CYS A 810 -10.94 -6.10 -41.57
N HIS A 811 -11.64 -4.99 -41.50
CA HIS A 811 -11.58 -3.95 -42.55
C HIS A 811 -10.48 -2.96 -42.22
N ILE A 812 -9.56 -2.78 -43.12
CA ILE A 812 -8.51 -1.78 -42.99
C ILE A 812 -8.77 -0.63 -43.95
N LEU A 813 -8.88 0.55 -43.42
CA LEU A 813 -9.06 1.76 -44.18
C LEU A 813 -7.78 2.61 -44.08
N SER A 814 -7.19 2.99 -45.19
CA SER A 814 -6.13 4.00 -45.24
C SER A 814 -6.65 5.26 -45.92
N ALA A 815 -6.41 6.40 -45.30
CA ALA A 815 -6.77 7.70 -45.82
C ALA A 815 -5.55 8.62 -45.86
N LEU A 816 -5.41 9.36 -46.91
CA LEU A 816 -4.38 10.38 -47.05
C LEU A 816 -5.05 11.76 -46.92
N GLN A 817 -4.45 12.58 -46.07
CA GLN A 817 -4.93 13.93 -45.89
C GLN A 817 -4.26 14.83 -46.98
N THR A 818 -5.07 15.45 -47.81
CA THR A 818 -4.60 16.43 -48.76
C THR A 818 -4.97 17.83 -48.28
N THR A 819 -3.99 18.57 -47.76
CA THR A 819 -4.12 20.01 -47.50
C THR A 819 -3.33 20.78 -48.55
N PRO A 820 -3.91 21.83 -49.14
CA PRO A 820 -3.26 22.53 -50.24
C PRO A 820 -2.10 23.49 -49.88
N ARG A 821 -1.68 23.62 -48.64
CA ARG A 821 -0.65 24.59 -48.31
C ARG A 821 0.26 24.25 -47.11
N SER A 822 1.11 23.26 -47.31
CA SER A 822 2.40 23.13 -46.56
C SER A 822 3.05 21.79 -46.91
N PRO A 823 4.32 21.62 -46.70
CA PRO A 823 4.97 20.35 -47.07
C PRO A 823 4.39 19.19 -46.27
N PRO A 824 4.14 18.08 -46.89
CA PRO A 824 3.45 16.97 -46.27
C PRO A 824 4.34 16.22 -45.27
N THR A 825 4.17 16.50 -44.06
CA THR A 825 4.97 15.82 -43.06
C THR A 825 4.21 14.82 -42.17
N ARG A 826 2.88 14.70 -42.37
CA ARG A 826 2.14 13.76 -41.52
C ARG A 826 0.96 13.11 -42.26
N SER A 827 1.11 11.88 -42.63
CA SER A 827 -0.02 11.04 -43.02
C SER A 827 -0.65 10.44 -41.75
N VAL A 828 -1.92 10.66 -41.59
CA VAL A 828 -2.69 10.07 -40.49
C VAL A 828 -3.33 8.77 -41.02
N LEU A 829 -2.94 7.67 -40.42
CA LEU A 829 -3.53 6.39 -40.70
C LEU A 829 -4.69 6.16 -39.70
N ALA A 830 -5.89 6.11 -40.21
CA ALA A 830 -7.03 5.70 -39.42
C ALA A 830 -7.31 4.22 -39.69
N LEU A 831 -7.19 3.44 -38.65
CA LEU A 831 -7.50 2.02 -38.72
C LEU A 831 -8.84 1.78 -38.02
N SER A 832 -9.83 1.42 -38.83
CA SER A 832 -11.11 0.94 -38.28
C SER A 832 -11.19 -0.56 -38.53
N CYS A 833 -11.33 -1.30 -37.47
CA CYS A 833 -11.39 -2.76 -37.54
C CYS A 833 -12.77 -3.20 -37.04
N THR A 834 -13.54 -3.78 -37.92
CA THR A 834 -14.83 -4.35 -37.54
C THR A 834 -14.69 -5.87 -37.53
N VAL A 835 -14.94 -6.46 -36.39
CA VAL A 835 -14.91 -7.93 -36.24
C VAL A 835 -16.30 -8.47 -36.39
N THR A 836 -16.50 -9.30 -37.45
CA THR A 836 -17.77 -10.00 -37.63
C THR A 836 -17.64 -11.44 -37.15
N GLY A 837 -18.47 -11.83 -36.25
CA GLY A 837 -18.44 -13.16 -35.66
C GLY A 837 -19.12 -13.22 -34.32
N GLY A 838 -20.35 -12.80 -34.23
CA GLY A 838 -21.15 -12.91 -33.02
C GLY A 838 -20.97 -11.82 -31.96
N VAL A 839 -19.93 -11.01 -32.08
CA VAL A 839 -19.76 -9.87 -31.18
C VAL A 839 -19.38 -8.66 -32.02
N THR A 840 -20.29 -7.71 -32.15
CA THR A 840 -20.04 -6.48 -32.90
C THR A 840 -19.32 -5.45 -31.98
N GLY A 841 -18.00 -5.36 -32.10
CA GLY A 841 -17.23 -4.30 -31.52
C GLY A 841 -16.41 -3.59 -32.58
N SER A 842 -16.51 -2.28 -32.69
CA SER A 842 -15.64 -1.50 -33.57
C SER A 842 -14.51 -0.89 -32.79
N VAL A 843 -13.31 -1.11 -33.23
CA VAL A 843 -12.09 -0.57 -32.62
C VAL A 843 -11.53 0.51 -33.56
N THR A 844 -11.46 1.72 -33.08
CA THR A 844 -10.84 2.84 -33.82
C THR A 844 -9.56 3.27 -33.12
N CYS A 845 -8.47 3.15 -33.82
CA CYS A 845 -7.17 3.63 -33.33
C CYS A 845 -6.72 4.83 -34.16
N LEU A 846 -6.52 5.93 -33.49
CA LEU A 846 -5.98 7.18 -34.08
C LEU A 846 -4.61 7.46 -33.45
N GLY A 847 -3.59 7.46 -34.26
CA GLY A 847 -2.26 7.82 -33.81
C GLY A 847 -1.32 8.12 -34.97
N PRO A 848 -0.29 8.96 -34.74
CA PRO A 848 0.70 9.18 -35.78
C PRO A 848 1.59 7.93 -35.91
N PHE A 849 1.38 7.20 -36.98
CA PHE A 849 2.23 6.07 -37.31
C PHE A 849 3.19 6.45 -38.41
N VAL A 850 4.46 6.30 -38.16
CA VAL A 850 5.42 6.13 -39.21
C VAL A 850 5.23 4.70 -39.69
N CYS A 851 4.52 4.57 -40.77
CA CYS A 851 4.20 3.27 -41.31
C CYS A 851 5.44 2.61 -41.91
N TRP A 852 6.12 1.81 -41.13
CA TRP A 852 6.92 0.77 -41.69
C TRP A 852 5.94 -0.34 -42.14
N VAL A 853 5.99 -0.65 -43.41
CA VAL A 853 5.16 -1.70 -43.99
C VAL A 853 5.29 -2.96 -43.13
N GLY A 854 4.28 -3.26 -42.36
CA GLY A 854 4.19 -4.48 -41.63
C GLY A 854 3.95 -4.46 -40.10
N GLN A 855 3.73 -3.30 -39.49
CA GLN A 855 3.52 -3.29 -38.05
C GLN A 855 2.18 -2.66 -37.68
N ILE A 856 1.23 -3.47 -37.34
CA ILE A 856 -0.04 -3.02 -36.76
C ILE A 856 -0.01 -3.40 -35.27
N GLN A 857 0.05 -2.38 -34.44
CA GLN A 857 -0.09 -2.57 -33.02
C GLN A 857 -1.57 -2.36 -32.67
N ALA A 858 -2.23 -3.39 -32.21
CA ALA A 858 -3.60 -3.30 -31.79
C ALA A 858 -3.66 -2.66 -30.40
N CYS A 859 -4.16 -1.44 -30.33
CA CYS A 859 -4.50 -0.83 -29.06
C CYS A 859 -5.87 -1.31 -28.61
N MET A 860 -5.96 -1.76 -27.39
CA MET A 860 -7.24 -2.09 -26.78
C MET A 860 -8.06 -0.79 -26.57
N PRO A 861 -9.33 -0.77 -26.91
CA PRO A 861 -10.12 0.43 -26.70
C PRO A 861 -10.48 0.63 -25.24
N HIS A 862 -10.38 1.86 -24.78
CA HIS A 862 -11.06 2.27 -23.57
C HIS A 862 -12.57 2.29 -23.85
N THR A 863 -13.31 1.52 -23.09
CA THR A 863 -14.77 1.56 -23.14
C THR A 863 -15.25 2.91 -22.59
N ASN A 864 -15.66 3.79 -23.46
CA ASN A 864 -16.42 4.96 -23.05
C ASN A 864 -17.83 4.52 -22.70
N ARG A 865 -18.16 4.51 -21.42
CA ARG A 865 -19.54 4.41 -20.95
C ARG A 865 -20.22 5.77 -21.17
N GLY A 866 -21.09 5.83 -22.11
CA GLY A 866 -21.91 7.02 -22.25
C GLY A 866 -22.76 7.03 -23.52
N ALA A 867 -23.89 6.44 -23.46
CA ALA A 867 -25.10 6.83 -24.22
C ALA A 867 -26.18 5.77 -24.02
N GLY A 868 -27.31 6.24 -23.61
CA GLY A 868 -28.43 5.46 -23.14
C GLY A 868 -28.98 4.45 -24.10
N PHE A 869 -29.35 3.34 -23.57
CA PHE A 869 -30.18 2.35 -24.24
C PHE A 869 -31.61 2.48 -23.76
N ALA A 870 -32.51 2.52 -24.74
CA ALA A 870 -33.95 2.45 -24.49
C ALA A 870 -34.32 1.02 -24.10
N GLU A 871 -35.15 0.90 -23.08
CA GLU A 871 -35.70 -0.38 -22.62
C GLU A 871 -36.51 -1.11 -23.67
N GLY A 872 -36.18 -2.36 -23.89
CA GLY A 872 -37.01 -3.29 -24.63
C GLY A 872 -37.07 -4.61 -23.90
N ASP A 873 -38.28 -4.98 -23.52
CA ASP A 873 -38.63 -6.20 -22.82
C ASP A 873 -38.17 -7.47 -23.52
N CYS A 874 -37.48 -8.34 -22.78
CA CYS A 874 -37.41 -9.76 -23.16
C CYS A 874 -37.32 -10.63 -21.90
N GLY A 875 -38.19 -11.57 -21.81
CA GLY A 875 -38.31 -12.51 -20.71
C GLY A 875 -37.15 -13.51 -20.54
N PRO A 876 -37.22 -14.32 -19.51
CA PRO A 876 -36.06 -15.01 -18.99
C PRO A 876 -35.75 -16.34 -19.69
N GLU A 877 -34.51 -16.52 -20.07
CA GLU A 877 -33.84 -17.83 -20.06
C GLU A 877 -32.37 -17.68 -20.38
N GLY A 878 -31.64 -18.00 -19.42
CA GLY A 878 -30.32 -18.40 -19.12
C GLY A 878 -29.23 -18.47 -20.19
N LEU A 879 -28.24 -17.71 -20.02
CA LEU A 879 -26.79 -18.01 -20.25
C LEU A 879 -26.01 -16.72 -20.29
N LEU A 880 -25.31 -16.44 -19.21
CA LEU A 880 -24.40 -15.32 -19.13
C LEU A 880 -23.21 -15.48 -20.10
N PRO A 881 -22.89 -14.47 -20.87
CA PRO A 881 -21.69 -14.54 -21.72
C PRO A 881 -20.42 -14.41 -20.83
N GLN A 882 -19.52 -15.31 -21.05
CA GLN A 882 -18.20 -15.29 -20.39
C GLN A 882 -17.41 -14.06 -20.82
N SER A 883 -16.73 -13.46 -19.87
CA SER A 883 -15.99 -12.23 -20.07
C SER A 883 -14.82 -12.39 -21.06
N PRO A 884 -14.42 -11.32 -21.75
CA PRO A 884 -13.36 -11.37 -22.79
C PRO A 884 -11.98 -11.84 -22.30
N ALA A 885 -11.77 -11.90 -21.00
CA ALA A 885 -10.48 -12.35 -20.43
C ALA A 885 -10.21 -13.86 -20.63
N LEU A 886 -11.27 -14.65 -20.80
CA LEU A 886 -11.11 -16.09 -21.00
C LEU A 886 -10.71 -16.46 -22.43
N LEU A 887 -10.98 -15.62 -23.41
CA LEU A 887 -10.61 -15.86 -24.82
C LEU A 887 -9.12 -15.63 -25.09
N LEU A 888 -8.43 -14.89 -24.22
CA LEU A 888 -6.99 -14.66 -24.38
C LEU A 888 -6.14 -15.79 -23.79
N SER A 889 -6.71 -16.59 -22.88
CA SER A 889 -5.97 -17.70 -22.26
C SER A 889 -5.91 -18.96 -23.12
N SER A 890 -6.76 -19.10 -24.13
CA SER A 890 -6.81 -20.28 -25.02
C SER A 890 -5.90 -20.16 -26.24
N LEU A 891 -5.15 -19.05 -26.38
CA LEU A 891 -4.28 -18.79 -27.53
C LEU A 891 -2.79 -18.84 -27.18
N ARG A 892 -2.39 -19.71 -26.25
CA ARG A 892 -0.97 -19.98 -26.03
C ARG A 892 -0.53 -21.04 -27.04
N PRO A 893 0.41 -20.75 -27.90
CA PRO A 893 1.00 -21.82 -28.75
C PRO A 893 1.82 -22.75 -27.85
N ARG A 894 1.58 -24.03 -27.95
CA ARG A 894 2.52 -25.04 -27.48
C ARG A 894 3.79 -24.92 -28.33
N VAL A 895 4.86 -24.54 -27.70
CA VAL A 895 6.19 -24.63 -28.31
C VAL A 895 6.76 -25.98 -27.84
N ASP A 896 6.68 -26.95 -28.69
CA ASP A 896 7.48 -28.20 -28.49
C ASP A 896 8.96 -27.84 -28.74
N VAL A 897 9.69 -27.70 -27.65
CA VAL A 897 11.15 -27.53 -27.72
C VAL A 897 11.77 -28.89 -27.95
N CYS A 898 12.16 -29.13 -29.17
CA CYS A 898 13.01 -30.29 -29.48
C CYS A 898 14.41 -30.02 -28.93
N THR A 899 14.73 -30.61 -27.79
CA THR A 899 16.07 -30.55 -27.21
C THR A 899 16.95 -31.63 -27.89
N ARG A 900 17.79 -31.25 -28.82
CA ARG A 900 19.03 -32.01 -29.12
C ARG A 900 20.08 -31.12 -29.78
N ALA A 901 21.11 -30.91 -29.08
CA ALA A 901 22.52 -30.73 -29.41
C ALA A 901 23.20 -29.79 -28.46
N GLY A 902 24.13 -30.33 -27.73
CA GLY A 902 24.88 -29.63 -26.71
C GLY A 902 25.81 -28.55 -27.23
N PHE A 903 25.88 -27.48 -26.50
CA PHE A 903 26.94 -26.48 -26.61
C PHE A 903 27.59 -26.29 -25.24
N PRO A 904 28.88 -26.07 -25.13
CA PRO A 904 29.56 -26.04 -23.84
C PRO A 904 29.28 -24.80 -23.04
N GLN A 905 29.15 -25.02 -21.75
CA GLN A 905 29.09 -24.01 -20.72
C GLN A 905 30.43 -23.23 -20.70
N SER A 906 30.39 -21.96 -20.91
CA SER A 906 31.23 -20.96 -20.26
C SER A 906 30.98 -19.60 -20.88
N LEU A 907 30.36 -18.76 -20.13
CA LEU A 907 30.47 -17.30 -20.09
C LEU A 907 29.30 -16.76 -19.30
N GLY A 908 29.55 -16.60 -18.00
CA GLY A 908 28.60 -16.00 -17.10
C GLY A 908 28.44 -14.50 -17.36
N TRP A 909 27.22 -14.07 -17.50
CA TRP A 909 26.86 -12.64 -17.52
C TRP A 909 26.44 -12.20 -16.11
N PRO A 910 27.06 -11.18 -15.54
CA PRO A 910 26.66 -10.71 -14.23
C PRO A 910 25.54 -9.68 -14.36
N TRP A 911 24.33 -10.11 -14.27
CA TRP A 911 23.18 -9.23 -14.05
C TRP A 911 22.18 -9.91 -13.12
N GLU A 912 22.38 -9.73 -11.79
CA GLU A 912 21.36 -9.77 -10.76
C GLU A 912 21.10 -8.36 -10.24
#